data_26f7d6d45e35a0e64472c0d2d3f1199c
#
_entry.id   26f7d6d45e35a0e64472c0d2d3f1199c
#
_cell.length_a   1.000
_cell.length_b   1.000
_cell.length_c   1.000
_cell.angle_alpha   90.00
_cell.angle_beta   90.00
_cell.angle_gamma   90.00
#
_symmetry.space_group_name_H-M   'P 1'
#
loop_
_entity.id
_entity.type
_entity.pdbx_description
1 polymer ?
#
loop_
_entity_poly.entity_id
_entity_poly.type
_entity_poly.pdbx_seq_one_letter_code
_entity_poly.pdbx_strand_id
1 'polypeptide(L)'
;MLCIGMMAVTALVLQAQKPALDHSVYDDWKTLSRPSVPYDGPWMYYTVSPQQGDGVLHVVNALTGSEWSCPRASDFKISLDGTKAVYKIKPKYQETRQARIKKKKPDQMPKDTLAVLDLKTGAVEKYELLNALYVPFELADWVAYTKHVEKKDSLLKKEDLIVLNIKTLEQDTLKTVTGPVFNRTGRQIAYVCKPGAKDSLRRAGMCLYDAAAGVTDTLLFADKKAQLGKVYWNEAGDRFAFYANLDTAKTAAKQIDVYTWADGQVSKVLDHGHASIPEGWKLSDNPGLGWRFGDQALTVGLCPIPMEKDTTLVDFEQPQLDIWTCNEDYLQSVQKLRAGTEKNRTYLSLLRLGDGSLTRLADEDLPEVSVPLDFQGDKLLAWTDKPYRIRQQWDTDPCHDVYLVDLRDGSRTLVATAVPWTRISLSPDGGCYVFYDAVKRCWMAYMLADGRLTDLTSGLGVNFFDEKDDHPCLPPPTGGATWFKDSRHVALRDRYDIWVVDVTGKDKPYTMTEGRGRAEKTMYYVNLPYSRPQYFPRPTVIDPAQPVYFMTQNEVTKQGGVAVKDLSRRRSSLKSLVQGPYKWDALCISTAPKKPVLYYTRESFESGRNLYSTTDLSKEGTLVCETNPQIRDYNWGTVELMKWTRPDGIEADALVFKPEDFDPAKKYPVIFYFYEKDSQTMYSARNPAPSRSVVNIPWFVSNGYVVCDPDIYYKKDGHPGRDGLESVMAATDELCKNAWVDQAHMGIQGQSWGGYQVAYIITQTDRYAAAGAGAPVSNMTSAYGGIRWGSGIVRAVQYEQGQSRIGKDLWSGFDLYYDNSPLFFVPNVKTPVLIMSNDNDGAVPWWQGIEFFTALRRCGKQAWMLQYNREAHNLNGRWHSKDLSKRLDQFFGHFLKEEPMPEWMEKGIPATKKGLTLGY
;
A
#
# COMPACT_ATOMS: atom_id res chain seq x y z
N MET A 1 47.92 -31.41 -62.90
CA MET A 1 46.79 -30.57 -62.53
C MET A 1 46.14 -31.23 -61.33
N LEU A 2 46.44 -30.78 -60.10
CA LEU A 2 45.85 -31.21 -58.86
C LEU A 2 44.66 -30.27 -58.57
N CYS A 3 43.44 -30.79 -58.47
CA CYS A 3 42.31 -30.11 -57.92
C CYS A 3 42.27 -30.32 -56.39
N ILE A 4 42.49 -29.27 -55.63
CA ILE A 4 42.31 -29.22 -54.20
C ILE A 4 40.85 -28.81 -53.92
N GLY A 5 40.03 -29.78 -53.46
CA GLY A 5 38.68 -29.55 -53.01
C GLY A 5 38.69 -28.94 -51.59
N MET A 6 38.22 -27.73 -51.45
CA MET A 6 38.03 -27.03 -50.18
C MET A 6 36.73 -27.51 -49.55
N MET A 7 36.80 -28.43 -48.55
CA MET A 7 35.64 -28.75 -47.71
C MET A 7 35.45 -27.59 -46.71
N ALA A 8 34.36 -26.82 -46.88
CA ALA A 8 33.91 -25.88 -45.86
C ALA A 8 33.21 -26.69 -44.75
N VAL A 9 33.87 -26.77 -43.62
CA VAL A 9 33.29 -27.28 -42.38
C VAL A 9 32.48 -26.11 -41.76
N THR A 10 31.18 -26.15 -41.97
CA THR A 10 30.24 -25.30 -41.19
C THR A 10 30.18 -25.85 -39.77
N ALA A 11 30.90 -25.23 -38.85
CA ALA A 11 30.75 -25.47 -37.43
C ALA A 11 29.35 -24.96 -37.01
N LEU A 12 28.39 -25.86 -36.86
CA LEU A 12 27.18 -25.60 -36.11
C LEU A 12 27.62 -25.38 -34.65
N VAL A 13 27.60 -24.13 -34.22
CA VAL A 13 27.67 -23.81 -32.80
C VAL A 13 26.34 -24.27 -32.20
N LEU A 14 26.30 -25.47 -31.65
CA LEU A 14 25.24 -25.90 -30.75
C LEU A 14 25.31 -24.98 -29.53
N GLN A 15 24.52 -23.91 -29.54
CA GLN A 15 24.30 -23.10 -28.36
C GLN A 15 23.62 -24.04 -27.34
N ALA A 16 24.28 -24.31 -26.22
CA ALA A 16 23.69 -25.12 -25.16
C ALA A 16 22.36 -24.54 -24.75
N GLN A 17 21.31 -25.35 -24.77
CA GLN A 17 19.97 -24.92 -24.35
C GLN A 17 20.04 -24.43 -22.91
N LYS A 18 19.55 -23.22 -22.64
CA LYS A 18 19.49 -22.66 -21.30
C LYS A 18 18.57 -23.51 -20.40
N PRO A 19 18.89 -23.69 -19.13
CA PRO A 19 18.05 -24.45 -18.21
C PRO A 19 16.71 -23.77 -17.99
N ALA A 20 15.68 -24.56 -17.77
CA ALA A 20 14.40 -24.06 -17.27
C ALA A 20 14.51 -23.68 -15.79
N LEU A 21 13.62 -22.80 -15.34
CA LEU A 21 13.47 -22.45 -13.93
C LEU A 21 12.92 -23.66 -13.15
N ASP A 22 13.53 -23.98 -12.02
CA ASP A 22 13.01 -24.97 -11.08
C ASP A 22 12.48 -24.30 -9.79
N HIS A 23 11.87 -25.07 -8.89
CA HIS A 23 11.28 -24.53 -7.65
C HIS A 23 12.32 -24.12 -6.60
N SER A 24 13.63 -24.37 -6.81
CA SER A 24 14.70 -23.99 -5.88
C SER A 24 15.14 -22.54 -6.06
N VAL A 25 14.93 -21.93 -7.23
CA VAL A 25 15.47 -20.62 -7.61
C VAL A 25 14.84 -19.43 -6.88
N TYR A 26 13.66 -19.59 -6.30
CA TYR A 26 12.84 -18.47 -5.79
C TYR A 26 13.53 -17.57 -4.75
N ASP A 27 14.39 -18.15 -3.91
CA ASP A 27 14.96 -17.42 -2.78
C ASP A 27 16.00 -16.38 -3.23
N ASP A 28 16.67 -16.62 -4.36
CA ASP A 28 17.75 -15.79 -4.89
C ASP A 28 17.27 -14.63 -5.78
N TRP A 29 16.02 -14.65 -6.22
CA TRP A 29 15.44 -13.56 -6.99
C TRP A 29 15.27 -12.34 -6.12
N LYS A 30 15.78 -11.21 -6.62
CA LYS A 30 15.88 -9.96 -5.86
C LYS A 30 14.79 -8.98 -6.25
N THR A 31 14.47 -8.13 -5.28
CA THR A 31 13.60 -6.96 -5.46
C THR A 31 14.40 -5.70 -5.23
N LEU A 32 14.13 -4.68 -6.04
CA LEU A 32 14.72 -3.35 -5.96
C LEU A 32 13.72 -2.39 -5.30
N SER A 33 14.12 -1.72 -4.21
CA SER A 33 13.31 -0.65 -3.63
C SER A 33 13.27 0.59 -4.53
N ARG A 34 12.30 1.48 -4.28
CA ARG A 34 12.35 2.81 -4.91
C ARG A 34 13.62 3.55 -4.48
N PRO A 35 14.33 4.22 -5.39
CA PRO A 35 15.44 5.10 -5.03
C PRO A 35 14.92 6.29 -4.20
N SER A 36 15.72 6.77 -3.27
CA SER A 36 15.37 7.88 -2.40
C SER A 36 16.51 8.91 -2.35
N VAL A 37 16.14 10.19 -2.49
CA VAL A 37 17.02 11.34 -2.29
C VAL A 37 16.46 12.12 -1.09
N PRO A 38 17.04 12.00 0.11
CA PRO A 38 16.41 12.47 1.35
C PRO A 38 16.42 14.01 1.49
N TYR A 39 17.45 14.68 0.99
CA TYR A 39 17.65 16.14 1.07
C TYR A 39 18.18 16.67 -0.26
N ASP A 40 18.44 17.97 -0.36
CA ASP A 40 19.05 18.60 -1.54
C ASP A 40 20.55 18.29 -1.68
N GLY A 41 21.00 17.22 -1.05
CA GLY A 41 22.37 16.73 -1.10
C GLY A 41 22.66 15.83 -2.30
N PRO A 42 23.94 15.41 -2.44
CA PRO A 42 24.35 14.58 -3.57
C PRO A 42 23.99 13.10 -3.42
N TRP A 43 23.44 12.68 -2.29
CA TRP A 43 23.25 11.27 -1.96
C TRP A 43 21.88 10.75 -2.38
N MET A 44 21.91 9.60 -3.03
CA MET A 44 20.75 8.75 -3.29
C MET A 44 21.00 7.37 -2.69
N TYR A 45 19.95 6.71 -2.21
CA TYR A 45 20.07 5.33 -1.75
C TYR A 45 18.92 4.46 -2.22
N TYR A 46 19.19 3.17 -2.31
CA TYR A 46 18.23 2.13 -2.66
C TYR A 46 18.62 0.81 -2.00
N THR A 47 17.69 -0.14 -1.96
CA THR A 47 17.92 -1.47 -1.37
C THR A 47 17.67 -2.56 -2.41
N VAL A 48 18.55 -3.54 -2.45
CA VAL A 48 18.38 -4.78 -3.22
C VAL A 48 18.25 -5.94 -2.22
N SER A 49 17.11 -6.63 -2.23
CA SER A 49 16.82 -7.70 -1.28
C SER A 49 16.41 -8.98 -1.99
N PRO A 50 17.02 -10.13 -1.66
CA PRO A 50 16.52 -11.43 -2.13
C PRO A 50 15.14 -11.70 -1.52
N GLN A 51 14.37 -12.60 -2.13
CA GLN A 51 13.06 -12.96 -1.57
C GLN A 51 13.18 -13.65 -0.21
N GLN A 52 14.30 -14.32 0.04
CA GLN A 52 14.63 -14.88 1.36
C GLN A 52 16.14 -14.79 1.60
N GLY A 53 16.54 -13.98 2.58
CA GLY A 53 17.97 -13.79 2.86
C GLY A 53 18.28 -12.38 3.32
N ASP A 54 19.54 -12.01 3.18
CA ASP A 54 20.08 -10.74 3.63
C ASP A 54 20.10 -9.74 2.46
N GLY A 55 19.38 -8.63 2.61
CA GLY A 55 19.38 -7.53 1.65
C GLY A 55 20.60 -6.62 1.81
N VAL A 56 20.86 -5.80 0.78
CA VAL A 56 21.93 -4.80 0.78
C VAL A 56 21.34 -3.43 0.43
N LEU A 57 21.62 -2.44 1.24
CA LEU A 57 21.35 -1.04 0.93
C LEU A 57 22.59 -0.43 0.29
N HIS A 58 22.40 0.27 -0.82
CA HIS A 58 23.40 0.97 -1.59
C HIS A 58 23.21 2.47 -1.45
N VAL A 59 24.30 3.21 -1.26
CA VAL A 59 24.31 4.67 -1.16
C VAL A 59 25.23 5.22 -2.23
N VAL A 60 24.69 6.04 -3.12
CA VAL A 60 25.40 6.55 -4.31
C VAL A 60 25.50 8.07 -4.24
N ASN A 61 26.67 8.60 -4.51
CA ASN A 61 26.92 10.03 -4.60
C ASN A 61 26.76 10.51 -6.05
N ALA A 62 25.77 11.37 -6.32
CA ALA A 62 25.46 11.90 -7.64
C ALA A 62 26.56 12.80 -8.22
N LEU A 63 27.46 13.35 -7.39
CA LEU A 63 28.54 14.21 -7.82
C LEU A 63 29.81 13.43 -8.23
N THR A 64 30.16 12.43 -7.43
CA THR A 64 31.41 11.68 -7.55
C THR A 64 31.25 10.30 -8.15
N GLY A 65 30.03 9.75 -8.14
CA GLY A 65 29.75 8.35 -8.46
C GLY A 65 30.23 7.36 -7.40
N SER A 66 30.73 7.84 -6.24
CA SER A 66 31.14 6.95 -5.15
C SER A 66 29.94 6.17 -4.62
N GLU A 67 30.14 4.89 -4.31
CA GLU A 67 29.10 4.01 -3.81
C GLU A 67 29.56 3.27 -2.55
N TRP A 68 28.66 3.18 -1.57
CA TRP A 68 28.82 2.39 -0.36
C TRP A 68 27.74 1.33 -0.27
N SER A 69 28.14 0.11 0.06
CA SER A 69 27.24 -1.02 0.31
C SER A 69 27.07 -1.26 1.79
N CYS A 70 25.83 -1.27 2.28
CA CYS A 70 25.46 -1.49 3.66
C CYS A 70 24.64 -2.79 3.80
N PRO A 71 25.29 -3.96 4.02
CA PRO A 71 24.59 -5.23 4.16
C PRO A 71 23.64 -5.24 5.35
N ARG A 72 22.43 -5.75 5.15
CA ARG A 72 21.39 -5.91 6.17
C ARG A 72 20.95 -4.59 6.83
N ALA A 73 21.17 -3.45 6.16
CA ALA A 73 20.78 -2.14 6.66
C ALA A 73 19.27 -1.98 6.68
N SER A 74 18.76 -1.39 7.75
CA SER A 74 17.39 -0.88 7.87
C SER A 74 17.37 0.45 8.63
N ASP A 75 16.27 1.21 8.55
CA ASP A 75 16.13 2.52 9.20
C ASP A 75 17.28 3.47 8.86
N PHE A 76 17.66 3.49 7.59
CA PHE A 76 18.78 4.29 7.08
C PHE A 76 18.43 5.77 7.02
N LYS A 77 19.33 6.61 7.54
CA LYS A 77 19.19 8.06 7.48
C LYS A 77 20.53 8.75 7.32
N ILE A 78 20.59 9.71 6.39
CA ILE A 78 21.76 10.54 6.13
C ILE A 78 21.71 11.81 6.98
N SER A 79 22.86 12.33 7.44
CA SER A 79 22.94 13.61 8.11
C SER A 79 22.65 14.78 7.16
N LEU A 80 22.16 15.91 7.71
CA LEU A 80 21.83 17.09 6.91
C LEU A 80 22.99 17.60 6.06
N ASP A 81 24.22 17.53 6.59
CA ASP A 81 25.43 17.94 5.89
C ASP A 81 25.97 16.87 4.91
N GLY A 82 25.30 15.73 4.82
CA GLY A 82 25.67 14.65 3.92
C GLY A 82 27.00 13.96 4.24
N THR A 83 27.55 14.13 5.46
CA THR A 83 28.85 13.55 5.83
C THR A 83 28.76 12.20 6.50
N LYS A 84 27.65 11.94 7.21
CA LYS A 84 27.41 10.70 7.97
C LYS A 84 26.07 10.08 7.60
N ALA A 85 25.97 8.78 7.83
CA ALA A 85 24.67 8.10 7.82
C ALA A 85 24.56 7.16 9.03
N VAL A 86 23.35 6.99 9.54
CA VAL A 86 23.05 6.05 10.62
C VAL A 86 22.05 5.01 10.14
N TYR A 87 22.22 3.78 10.61
CA TYR A 87 21.30 2.69 10.28
C TYR A 87 21.40 1.54 11.28
N LYS A 88 20.43 0.63 11.22
CA LYS A 88 20.47 -0.63 11.95
C LYS A 88 21.01 -1.73 11.05
N ILE A 89 21.96 -2.51 11.54
CA ILE A 89 22.38 -3.76 10.93
C ILE A 89 21.55 -4.88 11.55
N LYS A 90 20.71 -5.52 10.76
CA LYS A 90 19.93 -6.69 11.19
C LYS A 90 20.85 -7.90 11.38
N PRO A 91 20.54 -8.84 12.30
CA PRO A 91 21.22 -10.12 12.38
C PRO A 91 21.15 -10.86 11.05
N LYS A 92 22.13 -11.72 10.78
CA LYS A 92 22.10 -12.57 9.58
C LYS A 92 20.85 -13.44 9.57
N TYR A 93 20.26 -13.58 8.41
CA TYR A 93 19.07 -14.44 8.22
C TYR A 93 19.31 -15.84 8.76
N GLN A 94 20.47 -16.46 8.45
CA GLN A 94 20.80 -17.81 8.89
C GLN A 94 20.92 -17.93 10.42
N GLU A 95 21.51 -16.92 11.09
CA GLU A 95 21.60 -16.89 12.56
C GLU A 95 20.21 -16.82 13.21
N THR A 96 19.32 -15.96 12.67
CA THR A 96 17.93 -15.85 13.12
C THR A 96 17.16 -17.15 12.88
N ARG A 97 17.34 -17.77 11.70
CA ARG A 97 16.72 -19.05 11.35
C ARG A 97 17.16 -20.15 12.31
N GLN A 98 18.46 -20.27 12.58
CA GLN A 98 18.99 -21.27 13.53
C GLN A 98 18.50 -21.05 14.96
N ALA A 99 18.39 -19.81 15.39
CA ALA A 99 17.83 -19.48 16.70
C ALA A 99 16.36 -19.91 16.82
N ARG A 100 15.56 -19.73 15.75
CA ARG A 100 14.16 -20.20 15.67
C ARG A 100 14.06 -21.72 15.67
N ILE A 101 14.92 -22.42 14.94
CA ILE A 101 14.99 -23.90 14.92
C ILE A 101 15.28 -24.41 16.35
N LYS A 102 16.20 -23.75 17.06
CA LYS A 102 16.54 -24.07 18.45
C LYS A 102 15.50 -23.55 19.45
N LYS A 103 14.37 -22.98 18.98
CA LYS A 103 13.26 -22.44 19.83
C LYS A 103 13.76 -21.48 20.91
N LYS A 104 14.77 -20.65 20.61
CA LYS A 104 15.27 -19.63 21.53
C LYS A 104 14.17 -18.64 21.90
N LYS A 105 14.15 -18.20 23.17
CA LYS A 105 13.23 -17.18 23.66
C LYS A 105 13.54 -15.81 23.02
N PRO A 106 12.59 -14.84 23.02
CA PRO A 106 12.81 -13.51 22.41
C PRO A 106 14.03 -12.76 22.94
N ASP A 107 14.35 -12.89 24.21
CA ASP A 107 15.54 -12.31 24.84
C ASP A 107 16.87 -12.94 24.36
N GLN A 108 16.83 -14.19 23.92
CA GLN A 108 17.97 -14.97 23.42
C GLN A 108 18.12 -14.91 21.89
N MET A 109 17.21 -14.24 21.18
CA MET A 109 17.32 -14.04 19.75
C MET A 109 18.48 -13.10 19.42
N PRO A 110 19.16 -13.26 18.27
CA PRO A 110 20.17 -12.30 17.81
C PRO A 110 19.60 -10.87 17.79
N LYS A 111 20.45 -9.89 18.11
CA LYS A 111 20.07 -8.49 18.29
C LYS A 111 20.58 -7.62 17.16
N ASP A 112 19.91 -6.51 16.93
CA ASP A 112 20.34 -5.49 15.98
C ASP A 112 21.63 -4.79 16.46
N THR A 113 22.35 -4.17 15.53
CA THR A 113 23.52 -3.34 15.79
C THR A 113 23.26 -1.95 15.21
N LEU A 114 23.55 -0.88 15.94
CA LEU A 114 23.59 0.47 15.40
C LEU A 114 24.89 0.65 14.61
N ALA A 115 24.83 1.25 13.45
CA ALA A 115 25.98 1.62 12.62
C ALA A 115 25.98 3.11 12.30
N VAL A 116 27.16 3.71 12.34
CA VAL A 116 27.44 5.06 11.85
C VAL A 116 28.43 4.92 10.69
N LEU A 117 28.01 5.30 9.49
CA LEU A 117 28.82 5.29 8.28
C LEU A 117 29.37 6.69 8.01
N ASP A 118 30.66 6.79 7.83
CA ASP A 118 31.29 7.97 7.26
C ASP A 118 31.16 7.94 5.73
N LEU A 119 30.38 8.86 5.19
CA LEU A 119 30.08 8.89 3.75
C LEU A 119 31.26 9.36 2.90
N LYS A 120 32.29 9.97 3.51
CA LYS A 120 33.51 10.38 2.80
C LYS A 120 34.50 9.23 2.66
N THR A 121 34.67 8.43 3.70
CA THR A 121 35.70 7.40 3.78
C THR A 121 35.16 5.97 3.64
N GLY A 122 33.87 5.75 3.86
CA GLY A 122 33.25 4.42 3.95
C GLY A 122 33.48 3.70 5.27
N ALA A 123 34.14 4.32 6.26
CA ALA A 123 34.34 3.74 7.56
C ALA A 123 33.02 3.57 8.33
N VAL A 124 32.88 2.45 9.03
CA VAL A 124 31.65 2.12 9.76
C VAL A 124 31.97 1.81 11.23
N GLU A 125 31.45 2.65 12.12
CA GLU A 125 31.44 2.39 13.56
C GLU A 125 30.20 1.62 13.96
N LYS A 126 30.35 0.66 14.91
CA LYS A 126 29.26 -0.27 15.28
C LYS A 126 29.04 -0.29 16.78
N TYR A 127 27.77 -0.25 17.19
CA TYR A 127 27.33 -0.35 18.57
C TYR A 127 26.35 -1.52 18.71
N GLU A 128 26.82 -2.61 19.29
CA GLU A 128 26.10 -3.88 19.37
C GLU A 128 24.99 -3.86 20.43
N LEU A 129 24.15 -4.91 20.38
CA LEU A 129 23.02 -5.12 21.31
C LEU A 129 21.99 -3.99 21.29
N LEU A 130 21.74 -3.41 20.13
CA LEU A 130 20.73 -2.37 19.96
C LEU A 130 19.33 -2.89 20.32
N ASN A 131 18.65 -2.16 21.21
CA ASN A 131 17.24 -2.42 21.56
C ASN A 131 16.30 -1.43 20.84
N ALA A 132 16.54 -0.12 20.98
CA ALA A 132 15.80 0.93 20.28
C ALA A 132 16.75 2.01 19.78
N LEU A 133 16.42 2.59 18.62
CA LEU A 133 17.14 3.72 18.02
C LEU A 133 16.16 4.88 17.85
N TYR A 134 16.56 6.05 18.29
CA TYR A 134 15.84 7.32 18.15
C TYR A 134 16.67 8.24 17.26
N VAL A 135 16.11 8.64 16.14
CA VAL A 135 16.76 9.52 15.15
C VAL A 135 15.87 10.74 14.96
N PRO A 136 16.39 11.97 15.06
CA PRO A 136 15.62 13.18 14.85
C PRO A 136 15.14 13.28 13.39
N PHE A 137 14.11 14.09 13.15
CA PHE A 137 13.61 14.28 11.79
C PHE A 137 14.72 14.87 10.88
N GLU A 138 15.40 15.90 11.32
CA GLU A 138 16.60 16.44 10.69
C GLU A 138 17.82 15.93 11.49
N LEU A 139 18.53 14.95 10.93
CA LEU A 139 19.70 14.39 11.57
C LEU A 139 20.88 15.33 11.35
N ALA A 140 21.19 16.18 12.35
CA ALA A 140 22.41 17.01 12.30
C ALA A 140 23.61 16.24 12.89
N ASP A 141 23.66 16.08 14.22
CA ASP A 141 24.84 15.56 14.91
C ASP A 141 24.54 14.41 15.87
N TRP A 142 23.31 14.28 16.39
CA TRP A 142 23.02 13.35 17.47
C TRP A 142 21.93 12.34 17.12
N VAL A 143 22.12 11.13 17.61
CA VAL A 143 21.11 10.08 17.74
C VAL A 143 21.07 9.59 19.16
N ALA A 144 19.99 8.92 19.53
CA ALA A 144 19.94 8.27 20.84
C ALA A 144 19.51 6.81 20.68
N TYR A 145 19.99 5.95 21.57
CA TYR A 145 19.66 4.54 21.52
C TYR A 145 19.66 3.87 22.89
N THR A 146 18.96 2.75 23.01
CA THR A 146 19.01 1.88 24.19
C THR A 146 19.63 0.55 23.81
N LYS A 147 20.24 -0.13 24.81
CA LYS A 147 20.85 -1.45 24.65
C LYS A 147 20.01 -2.55 25.30
N HIS A 148 20.11 -3.74 24.75
CA HIS A 148 19.78 -4.94 25.51
C HIS A 148 20.80 -5.16 26.59
N VAL A 149 20.36 -5.20 27.86
CA VAL A 149 21.24 -5.34 29.01
C VAL A 149 21.20 -6.79 29.50
N GLU A 150 22.37 -7.43 29.57
CA GLU A 150 22.49 -8.74 30.21
C GLU A 150 22.41 -8.60 31.72
N LYS A 151 21.80 -9.57 32.41
CA LYS A 151 21.60 -9.54 33.87
C LYS A 151 22.89 -9.36 34.69
N LYS A 152 24.07 -9.53 34.10
CA LYS A 152 25.38 -9.40 34.72
C LYS A 152 25.99 -8.00 34.61
N ASP A 153 25.45 -7.12 33.76
CA ASP A 153 25.95 -5.77 33.54
C ASP A 153 25.30 -4.84 34.59
N SER A 154 26.09 -4.41 35.61
CA SER A 154 25.59 -3.57 36.67
C SER A 154 25.61 -2.07 36.36
N LEU A 155 26.26 -1.66 35.25
CA LEU A 155 26.52 -0.25 34.92
C LEU A 155 25.39 0.39 34.06
N LEU A 156 24.75 -0.40 33.21
CA LEU A 156 23.64 0.06 32.35
C LEU A 156 22.35 -0.64 32.77
N LYS A 157 21.24 0.11 32.76
CA LYS A 157 19.89 -0.43 32.93
C LYS A 157 19.15 -0.37 31.59
N LYS A 158 18.12 -1.19 31.45
CA LYS A 158 17.28 -1.24 30.23
C LYS A 158 16.70 0.13 29.86
N GLU A 159 16.46 0.96 30.88
CA GLU A 159 15.85 2.29 30.76
C GLU A 159 16.89 3.40 30.55
N ASP A 160 18.19 3.08 30.48
CA ASP A 160 19.21 4.07 30.19
C ASP A 160 19.27 4.38 28.72
N LEU A 161 19.25 5.67 28.35
CA LEU A 161 19.36 6.17 26.99
C LEU A 161 20.78 6.67 26.74
N ILE A 162 21.44 6.14 25.73
CA ILE A 162 22.75 6.61 25.28
C ILE A 162 22.52 7.62 24.16
N VAL A 163 23.04 8.83 24.32
CA VAL A 163 23.06 9.88 23.30
C VAL A 163 24.43 9.86 22.63
N LEU A 164 24.47 9.71 21.33
CA LEU A 164 25.68 9.56 20.52
C LEU A 164 25.81 10.72 19.56
N ASN A 165 26.94 11.42 19.62
CA ASN A 165 27.34 12.35 18.57
C ASN A 165 27.92 11.55 17.39
N ILE A 166 27.26 11.60 16.23
CA ILE A 166 27.67 10.81 15.06
C ILE A 166 28.93 11.31 14.34
N LYS A 167 29.39 12.55 14.66
CA LYS A 167 30.61 13.13 14.09
C LYS A 167 31.82 12.85 14.95
N THR A 168 31.73 13.11 16.29
CA THR A 168 32.84 12.91 17.23
C THR A 168 32.89 11.50 17.82
N LEU A 169 31.77 10.75 17.75
CA LEU A 169 31.57 9.42 18.35
C LEU A 169 31.54 9.44 19.89
N GLU A 170 31.46 10.62 20.50
CA GLU A 170 31.30 10.79 21.94
C GLU A 170 29.91 10.36 22.38
N GLN A 171 29.79 9.81 23.55
CA GLN A 171 28.56 9.29 24.13
C GLN A 171 28.28 9.90 25.47
N ASP A 172 27.01 10.24 25.71
CA ASP A 172 26.50 10.53 27.05
C ASP A 172 25.39 9.54 27.41
N THR A 173 25.16 9.36 28.75
CA THR A 173 24.16 8.38 29.20
C THR A 173 23.17 9.03 30.16
N LEU A 174 21.93 9.17 29.67
CA LEU A 174 20.79 9.62 30.46
C LEU A 174 20.16 8.43 31.20
N LYS A 175 19.96 8.58 32.50
CA LYS A 175 19.45 7.50 33.35
C LYS A 175 17.93 7.52 33.47
N THR A 176 17.31 6.32 33.50
CA THR A 176 15.88 6.13 33.80
C THR A 176 14.95 6.90 32.87
N VAL A 177 15.24 6.88 31.56
CA VAL A 177 14.53 7.58 30.51
C VAL A 177 13.31 6.79 30.04
N THR A 178 12.18 7.47 29.88
CA THR A 178 10.97 6.94 29.29
C THR A 178 10.46 7.92 28.24
N GLY A 179 10.08 7.40 27.05
CA GLY A 179 9.46 8.18 25.97
C GLY A 179 10.32 9.36 25.48
N PRO A 180 11.61 9.15 25.14
CA PRO A 180 12.44 10.24 24.65
C PRO A 180 11.98 10.68 23.26
N VAL A 181 11.88 12.00 23.05
CA VAL A 181 11.49 12.61 21.78
C VAL A 181 12.45 13.74 21.47
N PHE A 182 13.16 13.59 20.35
CA PHE A 182 13.98 14.67 19.82
C PHE A 182 13.12 15.82 19.30
N ASN A 183 13.63 17.05 19.45
CA ASN A 183 13.12 18.14 18.63
C ASN A 183 13.49 17.93 17.15
N ARG A 184 12.97 18.77 16.25
CA ARG A 184 13.15 18.64 14.80
C ARG A 184 14.62 18.45 14.40
N THR A 185 15.52 19.25 14.94
CA THR A 185 16.96 19.28 14.56
C THR A 185 17.82 18.25 15.30
N GLY A 186 17.29 17.60 16.32
CA GLY A 186 18.02 16.63 17.13
C GLY A 186 18.93 17.22 18.19
N ARG A 187 18.88 18.54 18.42
CA ARG A 187 19.70 19.18 19.45
C ARG A 187 19.16 18.93 20.85
N GLN A 188 17.86 18.81 21.01
CA GLN A 188 17.21 18.64 22.31
C GLN A 188 16.40 17.37 22.36
N ILE A 189 16.39 16.74 23.55
CA ILE A 189 15.59 15.54 23.84
C ILE A 189 14.70 15.85 25.05
N ALA A 190 13.40 15.87 24.85
CA ALA A 190 12.45 15.89 25.94
C ALA A 190 12.09 14.45 26.34
N TYR A 191 12.06 14.15 27.63
CA TYR A 191 11.81 12.81 28.13
C TYR A 191 11.25 12.81 29.55
N VAL A 192 10.64 11.70 29.95
CA VAL A 192 10.20 11.48 31.31
C VAL A 192 11.29 10.74 32.09
N CYS A 193 11.82 11.36 33.16
CA CYS A 193 12.63 10.67 34.14
C CYS A 193 11.73 9.90 35.11
N LYS A 194 11.84 8.57 35.14
CA LYS A 194 11.03 7.72 36.02
C LYS A 194 11.89 6.79 36.86
N PRO A 195 12.48 7.30 37.99
CA PRO A 195 13.35 6.51 38.84
C PRO A 195 12.63 5.31 39.44
N GLY A 196 13.33 4.19 39.58
CA GLY A 196 12.81 2.99 40.24
C GLY A 196 12.41 3.23 41.67
N ALA A 197 11.55 2.39 42.26
CA ALA A 197 11.06 2.54 43.64
C ALA A 197 12.16 2.63 44.69
N LYS A 198 13.30 2.00 44.45
CA LYS A 198 14.46 1.97 45.36
C LYS A 198 15.46 3.14 45.16
N ASP A 199 15.28 3.96 44.15
CA ASP A 199 16.14 5.10 43.86
C ASP A 199 15.60 6.33 44.59
N SER A 200 16.19 6.64 45.76
CA SER A 200 15.79 7.77 46.57
C SER A 200 16.47 9.08 46.18
N LEU A 201 17.50 9.01 45.34
CA LEU A 201 18.33 10.18 45.00
C LEU A 201 17.75 10.97 43.80
N ARG A 202 16.90 10.35 42.96
CA ARG A 202 16.32 10.99 41.80
C ARG A 202 14.83 11.25 41.96
N ARG A 203 14.38 12.41 41.46
CA ARG A 203 12.98 12.76 41.42
C ARG A 203 12.40 12.37 40.06
N ALA A 204 11.15 11.95 40.04
CA ALA A 204 10.41 11.80 38.75
C ALA A 204 10.10 13.18 38.19
N GLY A 205 10.02 13.28 36.85
CA GLY A 205 9.65 14.55 36.21
C GLY A 205 9.80 14.53 34.69
N MET A 206 9.35 15.64 34.09
CA MET A 206 9.63 15.96 32.71
C MET A 206 10.99 16.63 32.63
N CYS A 207 11.85 16.12 31.78
CA CYS A 207 13.23 16.57 31.62
C CYS A 207 13.49 16.99 30.17
N LEU A 208 14.39 17.95 30.01
CA LEU A 208 14.93 18.38 28.72
C LEU A 208 16.46 18.26 28.78
N TYR A 209 17.00 17.51 27.82
CA TYR A 209 18.44 17.38 27.63
C TYR A 209 18.89 18.16 26.42
N ASP A 210 19.84 19.08 26.55
CA ASP A 210 20.53 19.74 25.42
C ASP A 210 21.78 18.91 25.08
N ALA A 211 21.78 18.27 23.93
CA ALA A 211 22.86 17.37 23.54
C ALA A 211 24.17 18.10 23.21
N ALA A 212 24.11 19.38 22.82
CA ALA A 212 25.31 20.17 22.55
C ALA A 212 25.98 20.68 23.84
N ALA A 213 25.17 21.00 24.86
CA ALA A 213 25.66 21.47 26.14
C ALA A 213 25.99 20.32 27.09
N GLY A 214 25.47 19.11 26.88
CA GLY A 214 25.57 17.97 27.78
C GLY A 214 24.81 18.18 29.11
N VAL A 215 23.78 19.03 29.11
CA VAL A 215 23.06 19.44 30.35
C VAL A 215 21.62 18.98 30.31
N THR A 216 21.14 18.49 31.44
CA THR A 216 19.74 18.12 31.67
C THR A 216 19.08 19.10 32.63
N ASP A 217 17.97 19.66 32.21
CA ASP A 217 17.08 20.45 33.05
C ASP A 217 15.86 19.63 33.45
N THR A 218 15.46 19.67 34.73
CA THR A 218 14.16 19.11 35.14
C THR A 218 13.11 20.19 35.13
N LEU A 219 12.24 20.14 34.16
CA LEU A 219 11.26 21.18 33.88
C LEU A 219 10.03 21.12 34.80
N LEU A 220 9.59 19.91 35.14
CA LEU A 220 8.45 19.64 36.00
C LEU A 220 8.74 18.46 36.90
N PHE A 221 8.77 18.69 38.21
CA PHE A 221 8.88 17.63 39.19
C PHE A 221 7.52 16.98 39.46
N ALA A 222 7.51 15.67 39.60
CA ALA A 222 6.30 14.92 39.86
C ALA A 222 6.55 13.78 40.87
N ASP A 223 5.50 13.30 41.51
CA ASP A 223 5.55 12.06 42.26
C ASP A 223 5.84 10.86 41.33
N LYS A 224 6.46 9.81 41.88
CA LYS A 224 6.77 8.59 41.11
C LYS A 224 5.52 7.90 40.54
N LYS A 225 4.34 8.14 41.12
CA LYS A 225 3.06 7.61 40.66
C LYS A 225 2.40 8.50 39.62
N ALA A 226 2.82 9.75 39.46
CA ALA A 226 2.31 10.64 38.43
C ALA A 226 2.54 10.05 37.05
N GLN A 227 1.61 10.35 36.13
CA GLN A 227 1.71 9.96 34.75
C GLN A 227 2.08 11.20 33.95
N LEU A 228 3.28 11.22 33.40
CA LEU A 228 3.75 12.20 32.45
C LEU A 228 3.71 11.52 31.08
N GLY A 229 3.04 12.18 30.13
CA GLY A 229 2.73 11.58 28.84
C GLY A 229 3.66 12.03 27.72
N LYS A 230 3.27 11.67 26.52
CA LYS A 230 3.98 11.93 25.27
C LYS A 230 4.25 13.43 25.08
N VAL A 231 5.41 13.71 24.50
CA VAL A 231 5.85 15.05 24.11
C VAL A 231 5.54 15.32 22.64
N TYR A 232 5.05 16.50 22.34
CA TYR A 232 4.71 16.96 20.99
C TYR A 232 5.39 18.29 20.72
N TRP A 233 6.48 18.27 19.97
CA TRP A 233 7.22 19.45 19.57
C TRP A 233 6.45 20.26 18.51
N ASN A 234 6.61 21.59 18.50
CA ASN A 234 6.17 22.44 17.41
C ASN A 234 7.09 22.27 16.17
N GLU A 235 6.76 22.91 15.07
CA GLU A 235 7.52 22.79 13.82
C GLU A 235 8.93 23.39 13.92
N ALA A 236 9.09 24.48 14.64
CA ALA A 236 10.39 25.11 14.86
C ALA A 236 11.32 24.25 15.75
N GLY A 237 10.73 23.40 16.63
CA GLY A 237 11.47 22.58 17.58
C GLY A 237 11.98 23.33 18.79
N ASP A 238 11.38 24.50 19.10
CA ASP A 238 11.74 25.37 20.22
C ASP A 238 10.69 25.39 21.34
N ARG A 239 9.53 24.73 21.15
CA ARG A 239 8.42 24.56 22.10
C ARG A 239 7.87 23.16 22.02
N PHE A 240 7.32 22.65 23.12
CA PHE A 240 6.56 21.42 23.09
C PHE A 240 5.39 21.42 24.04
N ALA A 241 4.39 20.59 23.74
CA ALA A 241 3.25 20.33 24.60
C ALA A 241 3.27 18.88 25.09
N PHE A 242 2.69 18.62 26.24
CA PHE A 242 2.59 17.27 26.81
C PHE A 242 1.39 17.13 27.74
N TYR A 243 0.93 15.89 27.91
CA TYR A 243 -0.08 15.55 28.88
C TYR A 243 0.54 15.18 30.23
N ALA A 244 -0.13 15.58 31.33
CA ALA A 244 0.28 15.13 32.65
C ALA A 244 -0.93 14.85 33.55
N ASN A 245 -0.85 13.77 34.35
CA ASN A 245 -1.71 13.52 35.48
C ASN A 245 -0.81 13.51 36.72
N LEU A 246 -0.90 14.56 37.52
CA LEU A 246 -0.12 14.71 38.72
C LEU A 246 -0.82 14.15 39.98
N ASP A 247 -2.11 13.77 39.84
CA ASP A 247 -2.86 13.15 40.95
C ASP A 247 -2.38 11.71 41.16
N THR A 248 -2.04 11.41 42.39
CA THR A 248 -1.52 10.11 42.83
C THR A 248 -2.57 9.25 43.53
N ALA A 249 -3.80 9.73 43.69
CA ALA A 249 -4.89 9.00 44.30
C ALA A 249 -5.28 7.76 43.48
N LYS A 250 -5.46 6.62 44.14
CA LYS A 250 -5.84 5.37 43.45
C LYS A 250 -7.24 5.41 42.83
N THR A 251 -8.10 6.28 43.33
CA THR A 251 -9.52 6.46 42.98
C THR A 251 -9.76 7.59 41.97
N ALA A 252 -8.75 8.39 41.65
CA ALA A 252 -8.92 9.40 40.62
C ALA A 252 -9.08 8.73 39.29
N ALA A 253 -10.22 8.93 38.63
CA ALA A 253 -10.35 8.69 37.18
C ALA A 253 -9.12 9.33 36.53
N LYS A 254 -8.47 8.65 35.55
CA LYS A 254 -7.24 9.14 34.89
C LYS A 254 -7.54 10.49 34.21
N GLN A 255 -7.52 11.55 35.00
CA GLN A 255 -7.70 12.93 34.57
C GLN A 255 -6.34 13.45 34.13
N ILE A 256 -6.27 14.03 32.97
CA ILE A 256 -5.02 14.56 32.42
C ILE A 256 -5.19 16.06 32.16
N ASP A 257 -4.14 16.80 32.45
CA ASP A 257 -4.02 18.24 32.09
C ASP A 257 -3.06 18.38 30.90
N VAL A 258 -3.14 19.50 30.18
CA VAL A 258 -2.21 19.84 29.12
C VAL A 258 -1.23 20.90 29.61
N TYR A 259 0.03 20.65 29.37
CA TYR A 259 1.14 21.55 29.69
C TYR A 259 1.89 21.92 28.41
N THR A 260 2.48 23.13 28.42
CA THR A 260 3.44 23.54 27.39
C THR A 260 4.74 23.94 28.06
N TRP A 261 5.84 23.70 27.35
CA TRP A 261 7.13 24.28 27.61
C TRP A 261 7.49 25.26 26.50
N ALA A 262 7.80 26.49 26.85
CA ALA A 262 8.24 27.53 25.95
C ALA A 262 9.12 28.53 26.75
N ASP A 263 10.14 29.09 26.11
CA ASP A 263 11.01 30.13 26.69
C ASP A 263 11.57 29.75 28.09
N GLY A 264 11.90 28.48 28.31
CA GLY A 264 12.41 27.96 29.55
C GLY A 264 11.39 27.72 30.67
N GLN A 265 10.11 27.95 30.42
CA GLN A 265 9.04 27.83 31.42
C GLN A 265 8.03 26.75 31.06
N VAL A 266 7.54 26.04 32.07
CA VAL A 266 6.42 25.09 31.94
C VAL A 266 5.15 25.75 32.47
N SER A 267 4.11 25.74 31.65
CA SER A 267 2.80 26.31 32.01
C SER A 267 1.70 25.26 31.80
N LYS A 268 0.78 25.14 32.75
CA LYS A 268 -0.46 24.38 32.54
C LYS A 268 -1.40 25.24 31.72
N VAL A 269 -1.74 24.79 30.53
CA VAL A 269 -2.56 25.54 29.55
C VAL A 269 -3.98 25.01 29.45
N LEU A 270 -4.27 23.80 29.92
CA LEU A 270 -5.63 23.28 30.00
C LEU A 270 -5.76 22.37 31.23
N ASP A 271 -6.75 22.69 32.05
CA ASP A 271 -7.14 21.88 33.21
C ASP A 271 -8.24 20.89 32.81
N HIS A 272 -8.18 19.67 33.34
CA HIS A 272 -9.21 18.63 33.09
C HIS A 272 -10.63 19.02 33.56
N GLY A 273 -10.73 20.00 34.48
CA GLY A 273 -12.00 20.59 34.96
C GLY A 273 -12.45 21.82 34.17
N HIS A 274 -11.87 22.12 33.01
CA HIS A 274 -12.22 23.30 32.21
C HIS A 274 -13.71 23.32 31.84
N ALA A 275 -14.37 24.49 32.05
CA ALA A 275 -15.82 24.63 31.94
C ALA A 275 -16.38 24.26 30.53
N SER A 276 -15.58 24.32 29.48
CA SER A 276 -16.00 23.92 28.12
C SER A 276 -15.96 22.40 27.89
N ILE A 277 -15.46 21.59 28.84
CA ILE A 277 -15.51 20.13 28.76
C ILE A 277 -16.93 19.73 29.20
N PRO A 278 -17.72 19.05 28.34
CA PRO A 278 -19.08 18.66 28.70
C PRO A 278 -19.12 17.72 29.90
N GLU A 279 -20.21 17.76 30.66
CA GLU A 279 -20.46 16.73 31.70
C GLU A 279 -20.44 15.33 31.09
N GLY A 280 -19.81 14.37 31.76
CA GLY A 280 -19.62 13.02 31.23
C GLY A 280 -18.48 12.87 30.21
N TRP A 281 -17.75 13.94 29.93
CA TRP A 281 -16.60 13.92 29.02
C TRP A 281 -15.28 14.19 29.76
N LYS A 282 -14.17 13.86 29.11
CA LYS A 282 -12.82 14.12 29.62
C LYS A 282 -11.82 14.38 28.51
N LEU A 283 -10.67 14.96 28.87
CA LEU A 283 -9.50 14.99 27.98
C LEU A 283 -8.99 13.57 27.71
N SER A 284 -8.50 13.36 26.51
CA SER A 284 -7.88 12.11 26.07
C SER A 284 -6.48 12.38 25.53
N ASP A 285 -5.53 11.50 25.86
CA ASP A 285 -4.17 11.52 25.30
C ASP A 285 -4.05 10.72 23.99
N ASN A 286 -5.15 10.18 23.51
CA ASN A 286 -5.15 9.30 22.32
C ASN A 286 -4.86 10.02 21.01
N PRO A 287 -5.49 11.18 20.68
CA PRO A 287 -4.96 11.98 19.59
C PRO A 287 -3.76 12.73 20.13
N GLY A 288 -2.68 12.81 19.46
CA GLY A 288 -1.60 13.68 19.87
C GLY A 288 -2.06 15.15 20.01
N LEU A 289 -1.24 15.95 20.68
CA LEU A 289 -1.39 17.38 20.68
C LEU A 289 -0.84 17.94 19.36
N GLY A 290 -1.63 18.75 18.67
CA GLY A 290 -1.24 19.32 17.38
C GLY A 290 -1.10 20.82 17.44
N TRP A 291 0.09 21.35 17.19
CA TRP A 291 0.33 22.79 17.08
C TRP A 291 -0.36 23.34 15.83
N ARG A 292 -1.03 24.51 15.95
CA ARG A 292 -1.78 25.17 14.90
C ARG A 292 -1.61 26.69 14.97
N PHE A 293 -1.90 27.37 13.85
CA PHE A 293 -1.94 28.82 13.75
C PHE A 293 -0.63 29.49 14.22
N GLY A 294 0.52 29.02 13.72
CA GLY A 294 1.83 29.57 14.13
C GLY A 294 2.08 29.44 15.62
N ASP A 295 1.76 28.28 16.21
CA ASP A 295 1.93 27.95 17.63
C ASP A 295 1.03 28.72 18.60
N GLN A 296 -0.03 29.38 18.12
CA GLN A 296 -0.98 30.10 18.96
C GLN A 296 -2.09 29.20 19.54
N ALA A 297 -2.24 27.99 19.01
CA ALA A 297 -3.27 27.06 19.44
C ALA A 297 -2.78 25.62 19.41
N LEU A 298 -3.48 24.76 20.18
CA LEU A 298 -3.31 23.31 20.18
C LEU A 298 -4.63 22.63 19.80
N THR A 299 -4.56 21.63 18.94
CA THR A 299 -5.65 20.66 18.86
C THR A 299 -5.53 19.64 19.97
N VAL A 300 -6.62 19.40 20.68
CA VAL A 300 -6.73 18.43 21.78
C VAL A 300 -7.92 17.50 21.54
N GLY A 301 -7.87 16.30 22.12
CA GLY A 301 -8.97 15.33 22.02
C GLY A 301 -9.84 15.34 23.28
N LEU A 302 -11.15 15.33 23.08
CA LEU A 302 -12.14 15.03 24.12
C LEU A 302 -12.81 13.68 23.82
N CYS A 303 -13.21 12.97 24.86
CA CYS A 303 -13.99 11.74 24.71
C CYS A 303 -15.00 11.57 25.85
N PRO A 304 -16.12 10.84 25.63
CA PRO A 304 -16.97 10.42 26.74
C PRO A 304 -16.17 9.63 27.76
N ILE A 305 -16.54 9.73 29.03
CA ILE A 305 -15.94 8.91 30.09
C ILE A 305 -16.33 7.46 29.82
N PRO A 306 -15.37 6.53 29.62
CA PRO A 306 -15.70 5.13 29.36
C PRO A 306 -16.47 4.51 30.52
N MET A 307 -17.46 3.65 30.20
CA MET A 307 -18.17 2.86 31.22
C MET A 307 -17.14 1.99 31.98
N GLU A 308 -17.23 2.01 33.29
CA GLU A 308 -16.39 1.16 34.11
C GLU A 308 -16.85 -0.30 34.03
N LYS A 309 -15.88 -1.21 34.04
CA LYS A 309 -16.18 -2.64 34.09
C LYS A 309 -16.79 -2.97 35.46
N ASP A 310 -17.95 -3.66 35.45
CA ASP A 310 -18.49 -4.22 36.68
C ASP A 310 -17.57 -5.33 37.21
N THR A 311 -16.84 -5.01 38.29
CA THR A 311 -15.87 -5.92 38.90
C THR A 311 -16.54 -6.98 39.79
N THR A 312 -17.85 -6.91 40.01
CA THR A 312 -18.60 -7.93 40.75
C THR A 312 -18.93 -9.14 39.87
N LEU A 313 -18.87 -8.97 38.54
CA LEU A 313 -19.10 -10.04 37.56
C LEU A 313 -17.82 -10.84 37.34
N VAL A 314 -17.90 -12.14 37.51
CA VAL A 314 -16.78 -13.06 37.30
C VAL A 314 -16.66 -13.36 35.79
N ASP A 315 -15.49 -13.16 35.22
CA ASP A 315 -15.28 -13.24 33.75
C ASP A 315 -15.72 -14.56 33.11
N PHE A 316 -15.50 -15.70 33.80
CA PHE A 316 -15.87 -17.01 33.24
C PHE A 316 -17.38 -17.36 33.43
N GLU A 317 -18.11 -16.56 34.21
CA GLU A 317 -19.56 -16.69 34.39
C GLU A 317 -20.35 -15.77 33.45
N GLN A 318 -19.68 -14.92 32.69
CA GLN A 318 -20.30 -14.04 31.70
C GLN A 318 -20.46 -14.75 30.36
N PRO A 319 -21.67 -14.72 29.73
CA PRO A 319 -21.84 -15.25 28.40
C PRO A 319 -21.00 -14.45 27.38
N GLN A 320 -20.32 -15.15 26.48
CA GLN A 320 -19.65 -14.54 25.34
C GLN A 320 -20.68 -14.45 24.19
N LEU A 321 -21.31 -13.31 24.05
CA LEU A 321 -22.45 -13.08 23.16
C LEU A 321 -22.28 -11.84 22.32
N ASP A 322 -22.51 -11.99 21.01
CA ASP A 322 -22.70 -10.88 20.07
C ASP A 322 -24.17 -10.75 19.71
N ILE A 323 -24.75 -9.59 19.94
CA ILE A 323 -26.15 -9.32 19.61
C ILE A 323 -26.22 -8.55 18.30
N TRP A 324 -26.90 -9.11 17.31
CA TRP A 324 -27.12 -8.49 16.01
C TRP A 324 -28.52 -7.93 15.97
N THR A 325 -28.63 -6.63 15.67
CA THR A 325 -29.94 -5.97 15.53
C THR A 325 -30.06 -5.28 14.17
N CYS A 326 -31.29 -5.12 13.70
CA CYS A 326 -31.57 -4.45 12.43
C CYS A 326 -31.40 -2.94 12.50
N ASN A 327 -31.28 -2.36 13.70
CA ASN A 327 -31.21 -0.91 13.92
C ASN A 327 -29.78 -0.39 14.03
N GLU A 328 -28.77 -1.30 14.08
CA GLU A 328 -27.36 -0.88 14.16
C GLU A 328 -26.87 -0.35 12.81
N ASP A 329 -26.19 0.76 12.84
CA ASP A 329 -25.59 1.37 11.64
C ASP A 329 -24.41 0.55 11.10
N TYR A 330 -23.70 -0.17 11.97
CA TYR A 330 -22.65 -1.13 11.60
C TYR A 330 -22.99 -2.54 12.07
N LEU A 331 -22.83 -3.53 11.21
CA LEU A 331 -22.90 -4.93 11.58
C LEU A 331 -21.91 -5.29 12.68
N GLN A 332 -22.26 -6.26 13.55
CA GLN A 332 -21.37 -6.73 14.63
C GLN A 332 -19.99 -7.15 14.13
N SER A 333 -19.89 -7.69 12.92
CA SER A 333 -18.63 -8.03 12.27
C SER A 333 -17.73 -6.80 12.00
N VAL A 334 -18.31 -5.66 11.60
CA VAL A 334 -17.63 -4.39 11.44
C VAL A 334 -17.25 -3.81 12.80
N GLN A 335 -18.20 -3.81 13.76
CA GLN A 335 -17.98 -3.29 15.10
C GLN A 335 -16.83 -4.00 15.81
N LYS A 336 -16.70 -5.32 15.68
CA LYS A 336 -15.57 -6.10 16.23
C LYS A 336 -14.22 -5.65 15.68
N LEU A 337 -14.11 -5.43 14.38
CA LEU A 337 -12.88 -4.96 13.76
C LEU A 337 -12.54 -3.53 14.18
N ARG A 338 -13.54 -2.68 14.38
CA ARG A 338 -13.40 -1.29 14.80
C ARG A 338 -13.30 -1.10 16.31
N ALA A 339 -13.57 -2.12 17.12
CA ALA A 339 -13.68 -2.00 18.57
C ALA A 339 -12.46 -1.33 19.22
N GLY A 340 -11.26 -1.64 18.77
CA GLY A 340 -10.03 -1.00 19.24
C GLY A 340 -9.97 0.50 18.92
N THR A 341 -10.37 0.89 17.72
CA THR A 341 -10.43 2.28 17.28
C THR A 341 -11.53 3.03 18.05
N GLU A 342 -12.71 2.44 18.15
CA GLU A 342 -13.86 3.08 18.83
C GLU A 342 -13.62 3.26 20.34
N LYS A 343 -12.98 2.29 21.02
CA LYS A 343 -12.58 2.45 22.44
C LYS A 343 -11.61 3.61 22.65
N ASN A 344 -10.85 3.97 21.65
CA ASN A 344 -9.87 5.05 21.67
C ASN A 344 -10.34 6.29 20.89
N ARG A 345 -11.62 6.32 20.47
CA ARG A 345 -12.17 7.44 19.71
C ARG A 345 -12.14 8.71 20.52
N THR A 346 -11.78 9.78 19.85
CA THR A 346 -11.76 11.14 20.45
C THR A 346 -12.28 12.13 19.43
N TYR A 347 -12.77 13.22 19.95
CA TYR A 347 -13.37 14.30 19.19
C TYR A 347 -12.52 15.55 19.33
N LEU A 348 -12.21 16.16 18.21
CA LEU A 348 -11.24 17.25 18.16
C LEU A 348 -11.81 18.53 18.75
N SER A 349 -10.99 19.22 19.55
CA SER A 349 -11.23 20.54 20.09
C SER A 349 -10.01 21.42 19.86
N LEU A 350 -10.20 22.73 19.81
CA LEU A 350 -9.15 23.72 19.65
C LEU A 350 -8.98 24.50 20.96
N LEU A 351 -7.77 24.44 21.53
CA LEU A 351 -7.34 25.24 22.67
C LEU A 351 -6.53 26.44 22.18
N ARG A 352 -6.99 27.66 22.42
CA ARG A 352 -6.22 28.88 22.17
C ARG A 352 -5.31 29.18 23.36
N LEU A 353 -4.02 29.35 23.11
CA LEU A 353 -3.02 29.54 24.16
C LEU A 353 -3.04 30.96 24.74
N GLY A 354 -3.53 31.96 24.00
CA GLY A 354 -3.55 33.37 24.43
C GLY A 354 -4.59 33.68 25.48
N ASP A 355 -5.77 33.10 25.39
CA ASP A 355 -6.90 33.35 26.32
C ASP A 355 -7.36 32.09 27.06
N GLY A 356 -6.78 30.95 26.77
CA GLY A 356 -7.16 29.68 27.35
C GLY A 356 -8.51 29.13 26.90
N SER A 357 -9.14 29.69 25.89
CA SER A 357 -10.45 29.25 25.40
C SER A 357 -10.36 27.89 24.72
N LEU A 358 -11.34 27.03 25.04
CA LEU A 358 -11.47 25.70 24.45
C LEU A 358 -12.74 25.61 23.60
N THR A 359 -12.60 25.47 22.27
CA THR A 359 -13.72 25.33 21.34
C THR A 359 -13.83 23.88 20.88
N ARG A 360 -14.99 23.24 21.11
CA ARG A 360 -15.26 21.88 20.62
C ARG A 360 -15.62 21.93 19.13
N LEU A 361 -14.84 21.23 18.30
CA LEU A 361 -15.01 21.21 16.85
C LEU A 361 -15.78 19.96 16.37
N ALA A 362 -15.68 18.86 17.11
CA ALA A 362 -16.29 17.59 16.77
C ALA A 362 -17.00 16.97 17.99
N ASP A 363 -17.94 16.06 17.73
CA ASP A 363 -18.60 15.21 18.72
C ASP A 363 -19.13 13.92 18.06
N GLU A 364 -19.98 13.17 18.77
CA GLU A 364 -20.53 11.89 18.31
C GLU A 364 -21.40 12.01 17.05
N ASP A 365 -22.04 13.17 16.81
CA ASP A 365 -22.90 13.39 15.65
C ASP A 365 -22.11 13.93 14.44
N LEU A 366 -21.07 14.71 14.70
CA LEU A 366 -20.17 15.26 13.68
C LEU A 366 -18.72 14.91 14.05
N PRO A 367 -18.31 13.63 13.83
CA PRO A 367 -17.04 13.12 14.40
C PRO A 367 -15.80 13.57 13.66
N GLU A 368 -15.91 13.95 12.40
CA GLU A 368 -14.75 14.21 11.55
C GLU A 368 -14.65 15.70 11.22
N VAL A 369 -13.46 16.27 11.46
CA VAL A 369 -13.15 17.66 11.12
C VAL A 369 -11.71 17.76 10.61
N SER A 370 -11.49 18.57 9.58
CA SER A 370 -10.16 18.82 9.00
C SER A 370 -9.62 20.16 9.53
N VAL A 371 -8.45 20.11 10.17
CA VAL A 371 -7.73 21.30 10.62
C VAL A 371 -6.37 21.34 9.91
N PRO A 372 -6.28 21.95 8.71
CA PRO A 372 -5.02 22.07 8.00
C PRO A 372 -3.98 22.82 8.81
N LEU A 373 -2.71 22.45 8.64
CA LEU A 373 -1.62 23.07 9.40
C LEU A 373 -1.48 24.57 9.14
N ASP A 374 -1.59 24.95 7.88
CA ASP A 374 -1.39 26.34 7.40
C ASP A 374 -2.73 27.10 7.22
N PHE A 375 -3.80 26.62 7.86
CA PHE A 375 -5.14 27.22 7.75
C PHE A 375 -5.16 28.67 8.29
N GLN A 376 -5.81 29.56 7.53
CA GLN A 376 -5.91 31.00 7.84
C GLN A 376 -7.36 31.48 7.98
N GLY A 377 -8.35 30.59 7.85
CA GLY A 377 -9.77 30.96 7.89
C GLY A 377 -10.38 30.85 9.28
N ASP A 378 -11.67 31.22 9.37
CA ASP A 378 -12.47 31.13 10.59
C ASP A 378 -13.36 29.89 10.67
N LYS A 379 -13.55 29.17 9.56
CA LYS A 379 -14.45 28.02 9.46
C LYS A 379 -13.77 26.83 8.86
N LEU A 380 -13.93 25.68 9.49
CA LEU A 380 -13.38 24.41 9.07
C LEU A 380 -14.43 23.53 8.41
N LEU A 381 -13.95 22.66 7.51
CA LEU A 381 -14.76 21.59 6.94
C LEU A 381 -14.87 20.42 7.94
N ALA A 382 -16.11 19.99 8.18
CA ALA A 382 -16.43 18.82 8.98
C ALA A 382 -17.47 17.95 8.28
N TRP A 383 -17.55 16.67 8.62
CA TRP A 383 -18.46 15.75 7.95
C TRP A 383 -18.86 14.56 8.81
N THR A 384 -19.99 13.94 8.46
CA THR A 384 -20.48 12.71 9.07
C THR A 384 -21.09 11.78 8.03
N ASP A 385 -20.78 10.50 8.12
CA ASP A 385 -21.38 9.42 7.32
C ASP A 385 -22.57 8.73 8.03
N LYS A 386 -22.83 9.12 9.26
CA LYS A 386 -23.76 8.46 10.18
C LYS A 386 -25.15 8.19 9.58
N PRO A 387 -25.77 9.12 8.84
CA PRO A 387 -27.08 8.88 8.22
C PRO A 387 -27.08 7.83 7.10
N TYR A 388 -25.88 7.49 6.57
CA TYR A 388 -25.75 6.66 5.36
C TYR A 388 -25.16 5.28 5.63
N ARG A 389 -24.70 4.96 6.84
CA ARG A 389 -23.94 3.73 7.19
C ARG A 389 -24.70 2.44 6.89
N ILE A 390 -26.01 2.41 7.09
CA ILE A 390 -26.83 1.25 6.73
C ILE A 390 -26.85 1.07 5.21
N ARG A 391 -27.06 2.16 4.45
CA ARG A 391 -27.11 2.12 3.00
C ARG A 391 -25.76 1.69 2.38
N GLN A 392 -24.64 2.03 2.98
CA GLN A 392 -23.28 1.63 2.54
C GLN A 392 -23.07 0.10 2.51
N GLN A 393 -23.97 -0.68 3.09
CA GLN A 393 -23.90 -2.14 3.03
C GLN A 393 -24.23 -2.70 1.64
N TRP A 394 -24.92 -1.94 0.79
CA TRP A 394 -25.26 -2.31 -0.59
C TRP A 394 -25.02 -1.21 -1.63
N ASP A 395 -24.49 -0.06 -1.21
CA ASP A 395 -24.16 1.07 -2.08
C ASP A 395 -22.66 1.34 -2.08
N THR A 396 -22.06 1.54 -3.26
CA THR A 396 -20.62 1.84 -3.41
C THR A 396 -20.30 3.30 -3.13
N ASP A 397 -21.31 4.20 -3.14
CA ASP A 397 -21.10 5.63 -2.95
C ASP A 397 -21.25 6.01 -1.45
N PRO A 398 -20.14 6.05 -0.68
CA PRO A 398 -20.19 6.48 0.70
C PRO A 398 -20.55 7.96 0.73
N CYS A 399 -21.77 8.25 1.16
CA CYS A 399 -22.26 9.62 1.29
C CYS A 399 -21.97 10.21 2.67
N HIS A 400 -21.77 11.52 2.70
CA HIS A 400 -21.58 12.29 3.92
C HIS A 400 -22.43 13.56 3.91
N ASP A 401 -22.88 13.96 5.08
CA ASP A 401 -23.32 15.34 5.30
C ASP A 401 -22.11 16.19 5.62
N VAL A 402 -22.00 17.32 4.98
CA VAL A 402 -20.87 18.23 5.05
C VAL A 402 -21.28 19.51 5.78
N TYR A 403 -20.47 19.91 6.74
CA TYR A 403 -20.68 21.06 7.59
C TYR A 403 -19.50 22.02 7.56
N LEU A 404 -19.76 23.30 7.83
CA LEU A 404 -18.77 24.26 8.30
C LEU A 404 -18.87 24.39 9.81
N VAL A 405 -17.73 24.34 10.49
CA VAL A 405 -17.62 24.56 11.94
C VAL A 405 -16.86 25.85 12.17
N ASP A 406 -17.50 26.82 12.86
CA ASP A 406 -16.87 28.09 13.22
C ASP A 406 -15.84 27.87 14.34
N LEU A 407 -14.63 28.36 14.14
CA LEU A 407 -13.52 28.18 15.10
C LEU A 407 -13.72 28.99 16.39
N ARG A 408 -14.60 30.00 16.39
CA ARG A 408 -14.81 30.91 17.56
C ARG A 408 -15.66 30.25 18.64
N ASP A 409 -16.73 29.58 18.21
CA ASP A 409 -17.76 29.06 19.13
C ASP A 409 -18.15 27.58 18.87
N GLY A 410 -17.62 26.95 17.80
CA GLY A 410 -17.96 25.61 17.42
C GLY A 410 -19.33 25.45 16.76
N SER A 411 -20.01 26.58 16.41
CA SER A 411 -21.31 26.57 15.72
C SER A 411 -21.18 25.87 14.35
N ARG A 412 -22.25 25.16 13.96
CA ARG A 412 -22.27 24.30 12.78
C ARG A 412 -23.27 24.83 11.76
N THR A 413 -22.84 24.90 10.51
CA THR A 413 -23.69 25.20 9.38
C THR A 413 -23.67 24.04 8.40
N LEU A 414 -24.82 23.39 8.15
CA LEU A 414 -24.95 22.37 7.13
C LEU A 414 -24.75 23.00 5.75
N VAL A 415 -23.84 22.44 4.97
CA VAL A 415 -23.50 22.93 3.62
C VAL A 415 -24.19 22.06 2.56
N ALA A 416 -24.10 20.76 2.72
CA ALA A 416 -24.64 19.81 1.76
C ALA A 416 -24.92 18.46 2.43
N THR A 417 -25.94 17.77 1.93
CA THR A 417 -26.31 16.40 2.35
C THR A 417 -25.99 15.39 1.27
N ALA A 418 -25.74 14.16 1.67
CA ALA A 418 -25.53 13.03 0.77
C ALA A 418 -24.43 13.26 -0.29
N VAL A 419 -23.40 14.02 0.07
CA VAL A 419 -22.26 14.26 -0.83
C VAL A 419 -21.48 12.95 -0.98
N PRO A 420 -21.33 12.41 -2.20
CA PRO A 420 -20.48 11.26 -2.42
C PRO A 420 -19.03 11.58 -2.05
N TRP A 421 -18.47 10.85 -1.07
CA TRP A 421 -17.12 11.15 -0.54
C TRP A 421 -15.98 10.67 -1.43
N THR A 422 -16.25 10.39 -2.68
CA THR A 422 -15.21 9.98 -3.62
C THR A 422 -14.43 11.22 -4.09
N ARG A 423 -13.17 11.34 -3.64
CA ARG A 423 -12.22 12.32 -4.17
C ARG A 423 -12.41 13.78 -3.69
N ILE A 424 -12.73 13.98 -2.43
CA ILE A 424 -12.61 15.32 -1.85
C ILE A 424 -11.13 15.68 -1.65
N SER A 425 -10.75 16.90 -2.02
CA SER A 425 -9.42 17.46 -1.81
C SER A 425 -9.53 18.90 -1.32
N LEU A 426 -8.93 19.14 -0.15
CA LEU A 426 -8.87 20.47 0.45
C LEU A 426 -7.68 21.23 -0.14
N SER A 427 -7.85 22.56 -0.36
CA SER A 427 -6.75 23.44 -0.76
C SER A 427 -5.67 23.48 0.33
N PRO A 428 -4.39 23.75 -0.03
CA PRO A 428 -3.30 23.83 0.94
C PRO A 428 -3.55 24.81 2.09
N ASP A 429 -4.17 25.95 1.80
CA ASP A 429 -4.57 26.96 2.79
C ASP A 429 -5.88 26.63 3.53
N GLY A 430 -6.58 25.57 3.14
CA GLY A 430 -7.85 25.16 3.72
C GLY A 430 -9.06 26.05 3.36
N GLY A 431 -8.92 27.02 2.45
CA GLY A 431 -9.97 27.97 2.08
C GLY A 431 -10.98 27.46 1.05
N CYS A 432 -10.68 26.37 0.38
CA CYS A 432 -11.51 25.76 -0.64
C CYS A 432 -11.42 24.24 -0.60
N TYR A 433 -12.49 23.53 -0.92
CA TYR A 433 -12.39 22.11 -1.26
C TYR A 433 -12.97 21.84 -2.64
N VAL A 434 -12.35 20.92 -3.34
CA VAL A 434 -12.87 20.39 -4.59
C VAL A 434 -13.35 18.95 -4.36
N PHE A 435 -14.43 18.58 -5.04
CA PHE A 435 -15.00 17.23 -4.98
C PHE A 435 -15.57 16.85 -6.32
N TYR A 436 -15.65 15.56 -6.56
CA TYR A 436 -16.29 15.03 -7.75
C TYR A 436 -17.75 14.70 -7.46
N ASP A 437 -18.66 15.34 -8.20
CA ASP A 437 -20.09 15.04 -8.18
C ASP A 437 -20.38 13.94 -9.20
N ALA A 438 -20.61 12.73 -8.71
CA ALA A 438 -20.81 11.56 -9.56
C ALA A 438 -22.12 11.63 -10.35
N VAL A 439 -23.15 12.30 -9.83
CA VAL A 439 -24.46 12.48 -10.50
C VAL A 439 -24.34 13.46 -11.67
N LYS A 440 -23.70 14.59 -11.41
CA LYS A 440 -23.43 15.61 -12.45
C LYS A 440 -22.26 15.25 -13.37
N ARG A 441 -21.44 14.27 -12.94
CA ARG A 441 -20.22 13.82 -13.65
C ARG A 441 -19.20 14.93 -13.86
N CYS A 442 -19.05 15.83 -12.89
CA CYS A 442 -18.15 16.97 -12.96
C CYS A 442 -17.42 17.22 -11.64
N TRP A 443 -16.29 17.90 -11.70
CA TRP A 443 -15.61 18.42 -10.54
C TRP A 443 -16.23 19.75 -10.12
N MET A 444 -16.47 19.92 -8.82
CA MET A 444 -17.02 21.10 -8.19
C MET A 444 -16.02 21.69 -7.22
N ALA A 445 -16.02 23.01 -7.04
CA ALA A 445 -15.28 23.70 -6.00
C ALA A 445 -16.26 24.40 -5.05
N TYR A 446 -16.02 24.32 -3.75
CA TYR A 446 -16.74 25.03 -2.72
C TYR A 446 -15.79 25.96 -1.95
N MET A 447 -16.06 27.26 -1.98
CA MET A 447 -15.31 28.29 -1.26
C MET A 447 -15.85 28.44 0.16
N LEU A 448 -15.01 28.23 1.19
CA LEU A 448 -15.44 28.27 2.58
C LEU A 448 -15.82 29.68 3.05
N ALA A 449 -15.20 30.70 2.47
CA ALA A 449 -15.40 32.10 2.88
C ALA A 449 -16.81 32.65 2.58
N ASP A 450 -17.34 32.36 1.41
CA ASP A 450 -18.60 32.92 0.90
C ASP A 450 -19.66 31.87 0.55
N GLY A 451 -19.35 30.58 0.70
CA GLY A 451 -20.25 29.47 0.40
C GLY A 451 -20.51 29.27 -1.10
N ARG A 452 -19.70 29.86 -1.95
CA ARG A 452 -19.86 29.78 -3.39
C ARG A 452 -19.47 28.40 -3.93
N LEU A 453 -20.40 27.81 -4.68
CA LEU A 453 -20.20 26.57 -5.42
C LEU A 453 -19.91 26.89 -6.89
N THR A 454 -18.82 26.36 -7.43
CA THR A 454 -18.40 26.57 -8.83
C THR A 454 -18.27 25.22 -9.52
N ASP A 455 -18.89 25.09 -10.70
CA ASP A 455 -18.66 23.94 -11.59
C ASP A 455 -17.34 24.17 -12.34
N LEU A 456 -16.43 23.21 -12.22
CA LEU A 456 -15.07 23.34 -12.77
C LEU A 456 -14.92 22.69 -14.14
N THR A 457 -15.73 21.68 -14.47
CA THR A 457 -15.38 20.80 -15.59
C THR A 457 -16.50 20.48 -16.59
N SER A 458 -17.77 20.71 -16.28
CA SER A 458 -18.88 20.33 -17.18
C SER A 458 -18.82 21.04 -18.55
N GLY A 459 -18.27 22.26 -18.59
CA GLY A 459 -18.10 23.06 -19.81
C GLY A 459 -16.90 22.73 -20.68
N LEU A 460 -16.06 21.74 -20.32
CA LEU A 460 -14.78 21.48 -21.01
C LEU A 460 -14.87 20.53 -22.21
N GLY A 461 -16.03 19.92 -22.45
CA GLY A 461 -16.24 19.01 -23.59
C GLY A 461 -15.49 17.68 -23.52
N VAL A 462 -14.97 17.31 -22.34
CA VAL A 462 -14.32 16.04 -22.06
C VAL A 462 -14.87 15.44 -20.77
N ASN A 463 -14.79 14.13 -20.64
CA ASN A 463 -15.24 13.41 -19.46
C ASN A 463 -14.13 13.31 -18.41
N PHE A 464 -14.46 13.60 -17.15
CA PHE A 464 -13.56 13.42 -16.01
C PHE A 464 -13.84 12.15 -15.19
N PHE A 465 -14.84 11.37 -15.61
CA PHE A 465 -15.09 10.04 -15.05
C PHE A 465 -14.38 8.96 -15.85
N ASP A 466 -14.24 7.78 -15.27
CA ASP A 466 -13.68 6.63 -15.98
C ASP A 466 -14.64 6.16 -17.06
N GLU A 467 -14.32 6.52 -18.32
CA GLU A 467 -15.12 6.20 -19.51
C GLU A 467 -15.19 4.69 -19.82
N LYS A 468 -14.32 3.89 -19.18
CA LYS A 468 -14.24 2.43 -19.34
C LYS A 468 -14.70 1.65 -18.11
N ASP A 469 -15.30 2.34 -17.16
CA ASP A 469 -15.90 1.68 -16.02
C ASP A 469 -17.10 0.86 -16.45
N ASP A 470 -17.08 -0.44 -16.14
CA ASP A 470 -18.09 -1.41 -16.52
C ASP A 470 -18.92 -1.94 -15.35
N HIS A 471 -18.82 -1.26 -14.16
CA HIS A 471 -19.65 -1.59 -13.01
C HIS A 471 -21.05 -0.98 -13.09
N PRO A 472 -22.08 -1.59 -12.50
CA PRO A 472 -23.46 -1.06 -12.49
C PRO A 472 -23.67 0.01 -11.43
N CYS A 473 -22.75 0.99 -11.36
CA CYS A 473 -22.79 2.13 -10.45
C CYS A 473 -22.49 3.43 -11.20
N LEU A 474 -22.56 4.56 -10.52
CA LEU A 474 -22.08 5.83 -11.05
C LEU A 474 -20.56 5.75 -11.27
N PRO A 475 -20.04 6.10 -12.46
CA PRO A 475 -18.63 5.94 -12.74
C PRO A 475 -17.78 6.87 -11.87
N PRO A 476 -16.69 6.38 -11.27
CA PRO A 476 -15.79 7.19 -10.47
C PRO A 476 -15.00 8.17 -11.33
N PRO A 477 -14.42 9.24 -10.76
CA PRO A 477 -13.53 10.12 -11.51
C PRO A 477 -12.26 9.38 -11.92
N THR A 478 -11.74 9.72 -13.08
CA THR A 478 -10.53 9.08 -13.65
C THR A 478 -9.29 9.30 -12.78
N GLY A 479 -9.20 10.41 -12.07
CA GLY A 479 -8.07 10.74 -11.20
C GLY A 479 -8.47 11.55 -9.96
N GLY A 480 -7.49 11.90 -9.15
CA GLY A 480 -7.63 12.85 -8.05
C GLY A 480 -7.27 14.27 -8.46
N ALA A 481 -7.47 15.21 -7.54
CA ALA A 481 -7.06 16.59 -7.67
C ALA A 481 -5.62 16.78 -7.13
N THR A 482 -4.81 17.55 -7.85
CA THR A 482 -3.48 17.96 -7.38
C THR A 482 -3.42 19.49 -7.35
N TRP A 483 -3.29 20.04 -6.17
CA TRP A 483 -3.28 21.48 -5.98
C TRP A 483 -1.97 22.12 -6.44
N PHE A 484 -2.10 23.38 -6.88
CA PHE A 484 -0.97 24.28 -6.99
C PHE A 484 -0.68 24.96 -5.65
N LYS A 485 0.54 25.44 -5.49
CA LYS A 485 1.02 26.13 -4.29
C LYS A 485 0.21 27.38 -3.93
N ASP A 486 -0.47 27.97 -4.91
CA ASP A 486 -1.29 29.18 -4.74
C ASP A 486 -2.67 28.92 -4.14
N SER A 487 -3.03 27.67 -3.85
CA SER A 487 -4.35 27.24 -3.33
C SER A 487 -5.55 27.66 -4.20
N ARG A 488 -5.30 28.17 -5.41
CA ARG A 488 -6.31 28.66 -6.34
C ARG A 488 -6.43 27.77 -7.57
N HIS A 489 -5.34 27.26 -8.07
CA HIS A 489 -5.35 26.38 -9.23
C HIS A 489 -5.27 24.91 -8.80
N VAL A 490 -5.98 24.07 -9.51
CA VAL A 490 -5.98 22.62 -9.32
C VAL A 490 -5.79 21.91 -10.65
N ALA A 491 -4.91 20.88 -10.64
CA ALA A 491 -4.74 19.97 -11.76
C ALA A 491 -5.71 18.80 -11.60
N LEU A 492 -6.55 18.59 -12.58
CA LEU A 492 -7.52 17.51 -12.70
C LEU A 492 -7.20 16.67 -13.94
N ARG A 493 -7.39 15.37 -13.87
CA ARG A 493 -7.12 14.47 -14.99
C ARG A 493 -8.42 13.97 -15.60
N ASP A 494 -8.55 14.12 -16.93
CA ASP A 494 -9.46 13.31 -17.73
C ASP A 494 -8.80 11.93 -17.98
N ARG A 495 -9.31 11.12 -18.88
CA ARG A 495 -8.68 9.82 -19.18
C ARG A 495 -7.23 9.95 -19.62
N TYR A 496 -6.88 10.97 -20.38
CA TYR A 496 -5.57 11.11 -21.02
C TYR A 496 -4.80 12.34 -20.57
N ASP A 497 -5.48 13.50 -20.51
CA ASP A 497 -4.86 14.80 -20.36
C ASP A 497 -4.98 15.37 -18.93
N ILE A 498 -4.08 16.29 -18.60
CA ILE A 498 -4.09 17.02 -17.32
C ILE A 498 -4.58 18.44 -17.55
N TRP A 499 -5.67 18.80 -16.92
CA TRP A 499 -6.31 20.09 -16.98
C TRP A 499 -5.97 20.94 -15.77
N VAL A 500 -5.69 22.21 -15.98
CA VAL A 500 -5.56 23.20 -14.92
C VAL A 500 -6.82 24.05 -14.89
N VAL A 501 -7.46 24.09 -13.75
CA VAL A 501 -8.68 24.87 -13.53
C VAL A 501 -8.50 25.81 -12.33
N ASP A 502 -9.08 27.01 -12.43
CA ASP A 502 -9.15 27.99 -11.35
C ASP A 502 -10.43 27.76 -10.56
N VAL A 503 -10.33 27.43 -9.28
CA VAL A 503 -11.48 27.18 -8.39
C VAL A 503 -12.38 28.41 -8.22
N THR A 504 -11.87 29.61 -8.51
CA THR A 504 -12.66 30.85 -8.51
C THR A 504 -13.45 31.06 -9.80
N GLY A 505 -13.16 30.31 -10.85
CA GLY A 505 -13.79 30.44 -12.16
C GLY A 505 -13.39 31.69 -12.96
N LYS A 506 -12.36 32.44 -12.53
CA LYS A 506 -11.93 33.68 -13.20
C LYS A 506 -10.99 33.42 -14.37
N ASP A 507 -10.08 32.45 -14.24
CA ASP A 507 -9.13 32.11 -15.28
C ASP A 507 -9.70 31.01 -16.17
N LYS A 508 -9.44 31.10 -17.48
CA LYS A 508 -9.87 30.06 -18.43
C LYS A 508 -9.10 28.76 -18.19
N PRO A 509 -9.78 27.61 -18.09
CA PRO A 509 -9.14 26.31 -18.04
C PRO A 509 -8.24 26.05 -19.24
N TYR A 510 -7.15 25.30 -19.01
CA TYR A 510 -6.23 24.88 -20.07
C TYR A 510 -5.64 23.51 -19.76
N THR A 511 -5.09 22.81 -20.79
CA THR A 511 -4.38 21.55 -20.58
C THR A 511 -2.89 21.77 -20.43
N MET A 512 -2.29 21.20 -19.36
CA MET A 512 -0.81 21.14 -19.25
C MET A 512 -0.21 20.27 -20.34
N THR A 513 -0.94 19.28 -20.78
CA THR A 513 -0.52 18.26 -21.76
C THR A 513 -0.88 18.64 -23.22
N GLU A 514 -1.43 19.85 -23.44
CA GLU A 514 -1.67 20.44 -24.76
C GLU A 514 -2.65 19.61 -25.65
N GLY A 515 -3.49 18.76 -25.00
CA GLY A 515 -4.42 17.86 -25.68
C GLY A 515 -3.74 16.66 -26.38
N ARG A 516 -2.44 16.50 -26.21
CA ARG A 516 -1.67 15.41 -26.84
C ARG A 516 -2.06 14.04 -26.29
N GLY A 517 -2.46 13.97 -25.02
CA GLY A 517 -2.85 12.71 -24.39
C GLY A 517 -3.97 12.03 -25.16
N ARG A 518 -5.05 12.75 -25.42
CA ARG A 518 -6.21 12.22 -26.18
C ARG A 518 -5.88 11.99 -27.66
N ALA A 519 -5.10 12.86 -28.28
CA ALA A 519 -4.69 12.72 -29.67
C ALA A 519 -3.81 11.47 -29.91
N GLU A 520 -2.89 11.20 -29.00
CA GLU A 520 -1.91 10.10 -29.09
C GLU A 520 -2.34 8.84 -28.33
N LYS A 521 -3.53 8.82 -27.69
CA LYS A 521 -3.99 7.75 -26.80
C LYS A 521 -3.00 7.46 -25.67
N THR A 522 -2.39 8.50 -25.12
CA THR A 522 -1.37 8.43 -24.09
C THR A 522 -1.88 9.05 -22.79
N MET A 523 -1.95 8.26 -21.73
CA MET A 523 -2.34 8.69 -20.40
C MET A 523 -1.17 9.39 -19.72
N TYR A 524 -1.42 10.56 -19.10
CA TYR A 524 -0.44 11.33 -18.37
C TYR A 524 -0.74 11.31 -16.87
N TYR A 525 0.29 11.11 -16.05
CA TYR A 525 0.21 11.08 -14.59
C TYR A 525 1.22 12.07 -14.00
N VAL A 526 0.74 13.04 -13.21
CA VAL A 526 1.62 14.02 -12.57
C VAL A 526 2.63 13.31 -11.65
N ASN A 527 3.90 13.65 -11.81
CA ASN A 527 4.98 13.20 -10.96
C ASN A 527 5.80 14.42 -10.49
N LEU A 528 5.99 14.53 -9.18
CA LEU A 528 6.71 15.65 -8.56
C LEU A 528 7.97 15.14 -7.86
N PRO A 529 9.07 14.88 -8.59
CA PRO A 529 10.28 14.23 -8.07
C PRO A 529 11.05 15.08 -7.07
N TYR A 530 10.68 16.36 -6.93
CA TYR A 530 11.26 17.29 -5.96
C TYR A 530 10.66 17.18 -4.57
N SER A 531 9.55 16.45 -4.40
CA SER A 531 8.91 16.26 -3.09
C SER A 531 9.88 15.61 -2.09
N ARG A 532 9.96 16.19 -0.91
CA ARG A 532 10.80 15.71 0.19
C ARG A 532 9.94 15.42 1.42
N PRO A 533 10.35 14.52 2.30
CA PRO A 533 9.70 14.34 3.59
C PRO A 533 9.62 15.66 4.35
N GLN A 534 8.48 15.92 4.99
CA GLN A 534 8.24 17.12 5.81
C GLN A 534 8.04 16.70 7.26
N TYR A 535 8.49 17.54 8.20
CA TYR A 535 8.34 17.28 9.63
C TYR A 535 6.86 17.18 10.03
N PHE A 536 6.07 18.16 9.60
CA PHE A 536 4.62 18.05 9.62
C PHE A 536 4.11 17.83 8.20
N PRO A 537 3.34 16.74 7.97
CA PRO A 537 2.83 16.45 6.63
C PRO A 537 1.97 17.58 6.08
N ARG A 538 2.26 18.00 4.86
CA ARG A 538 1.44 18.90 4.05
C ARG A 538 1.09 18.22 2.74
N PRO A 539 -0.01 18.62 2.10
CA PRO A 539 -0.33 18.15 0.75
C PRO A 539 0.83 18.40 -0.21
N THR A 540 1.14 17.43 -1.06
CA THR A 540 2.08 17.64 -2.16
C THR A 540 1.42 18.55 -3.19
N VAL A 541 2.09 19.63 -3.56
CA VAL A 541 1.57 20.66 -4.47
C VAL A 541 2.46 20.86 -5.68
N ILE A 542 1.86 21.33 -6.77
CA ILE A 542 2.60 21.79 -7.95
C ILE A 542 3.16 23.18 -7.63
N ASP A 543 4.49 23.32 -7.63
CA ASP A 543 5.17 24.62 -7.59
C ASP A 543 5.51 25.04 -9.03
N PRO A 544 4.92 26.12 -9.58
CA PRO A 544 5.21 26.56 -10.95
C PRO A 544 6.66 26.98 -11.18
N ALA A 545 7.44 27.21 -10.11
CA ALA A 545 8.87 27.47 -10.23
C ALA A 545 9.71 26.22 -10.56
N GLN A 546 9.12 25.04 -10.43
CA GLN A 546 9.76 23.76 -10.72
C GLN A 546 9.14 23.12 -11.96
N PRO A 547 9.91 22.36 -12.76
CA PRO A 547 9.36 21.57 -13.84
C PRO A 547 8.39 20.49 -13.32
N VAL A 548 7.25 20.34 -13.98
CA VAL A 548 6.31 19.24 -13.72
C VAL A 548 6.66 18.09 -14.66
N TYR A 549 6.94 16.93 -14.09
CA TYR A 549 7.16 15.70 -14.83
C TYR A 549 5.86 14.89 -14.91
N PHE A 550 5.74 14.13 -15.99
CA PHE A 550 4.63 13.22 -16.19
C PHE A 550 5.18 11.83 -16.50
N MET A 551 4.73 10.85 -15.75
CA MET A 551 4.82 9.47 -16.21
C MET A 551 3.74 9.24 -17.24
N THR A 552 4.06 8.54 -18.34
CA THR A 552 3.12 8.30 -19.43
C THR A 552 2.94 6.82 -19.72
N GLN A 553 1.75 6.46 -20.18
CA GLN A 553 1.46 5.12 -20.69
C GLN A 553 0.55 5.23 -21.91
N ASN A 554 0.99 4.68 -23.03
CA ASN A 554 0.17 4.61 -24.22
C ASN A 554 -0.83 3.45 -24.12
N GLU A 555 -2.10 3.74 -24.31
CA GLU A 555 -3.19 2.76 -24.17
C GLU A 555 -3.14 1.65 -25.23
N VAL A 556 -2.67 1.97 -26.45
CA VAL A 556 -2.68 1.06 -27.59
C VAL A 556 -1.44 0.15 -27.61
N THR A 557 -0.26 0.76 -27.42
CA THR A 557 1.03 0.03 -27.46
C THR A 557 1.49 -0.43 -26.10
N LYS A 558 0.84 0.02 -25.03
CA LYS A 558 1.19 -0.20 -23.61
C LYS A 558 2.54 0.41 -23.21
N GLN A 559 3.27 1.02 -24.12
CA GLN A 559 4.57 1.63 -23.89
C GLN A 559 4.51 2.75 -22.84
N GLY A 560 5.44 2.74 -21.93
CA GLY A 560 5.63 3.79 -20.95
C GLY A 560 6.59 4.87 -21.40
N GLY A 561 6.60 6.00 -20.69
CA GLY A 561 7.51 7.10 -20.97
C GLY A 561 7.51 8.18 -19.90
N VAL A 562 8.27 9.23 -20.16
CA VAL A 562 8.34 10.42 -19.32
C VAL A 562 8.22 11.67 -20.19
N ALA A 563 7.40 12.63 -19.74
CA ALA A 563 7.32 13.96 -20.33
C ALA A 563 7.56 15.03 -19.27
N VAL A 564 7.85 16.25 -19.69
CA VAL A 564 8.09 17.40 -18.81
C VAL A 564 7.47 18.67 -19.33
N LYS A 565 6.96 19.49 -18.42
CA LYS A 565 6.46 20.85 -18.67
C LYS A 565 7.12 21.83 -17.71
N ASP A 566 7.73 22.87 -18.25
CA ASP A 566 8.29 23.98 -17.46
C ASP A 566 7.21 25.07 -17.32
N LEU A 567 6.58 25.15 -16.17
CA LEU A 567 5.52 26.13 -15.91
C LEU A 567 6.04 27.52 -15.58
N SER A 568 7.32 27.67 -15.27
CA SER A 568 7.95 28.99 -15.03
C SER A 568 7.99 29.85 -16.30
N ARG A 569 7.85 29.23 -17.47
CA ARG A 569 7.87 29.88 -18.78
C ARG A 569 6.49 29.85 -19.41
N ARG A 570 5.82 30.97 -19.51
CA ARG A 570 4.44 31.14 -20.03
C ARG A 570 4.20 30.47 -21.40
N ARG A 571 5.21 30.25 -22.23
CA ARG A 571 5.13 29.62 -23.58
C ARG A 571 5.93 28.32 -23.68
N SER A 572 6.21 27.65 -22.57
CA SER A 572 6.87 26.35 -22.68
C SER A 572 5.94 25.32 -23.31
N SER A 573 6.43 24.54 -24.25
CA SER A 573 5.73 23.39 -24.78
C SER A 573 5.98 22.15 -23.92
N LEU A 574 5.00 21.22 -23.91
CA LEU A 574 5.20 19.89 -23.36
C LEU A 574 6.28 19.16 -24.18
N LYS A 575 7.29 18.63 -23.50
CA LYS A 575 8.34 17.84 -24.13
C LYS A 575 8.18 16.38 -23.73
N SER A 576 8.01 15.50 -24.71
CA SER A 576 8.21 14.07 -24.49
C SER A 576 9.71 13.82 -24.41
N LEU A 577 10.17 13.29 -23.27
CA LEU A 577 11.59 13.05 -23.02
C LEU A 577 12.00 11.66 -23.50
N VAL A 578 11.18 10.66 -23.20
CA VAL A 578 11.42 9.28 -23.58
C VAL A 578 10.10 8.52 -23.67
N GLN A 579 10.02 7.58 -24.60
CA GLN A 579 8.95 6.59 -24.74
C GLN A 579 9.57 5.29 -25.26
N GLY A 580 9.10 4.15 -24.77
CA GLY A 580 9.64 2.87 -25.23
C GLY A 580 8.91 1.67 -24.62
N PRO A 581 9.32 0.45 -25.00
CA PRO A 581 8.73 -0.82 -24.56
C PRO A 581 9.11 -1.16 -23.11
N TYR A 582 8.87 -0.24 -22.22
CA TYR A 582 9.19 -0.33 -20.81
C TYR A 582 8.10 0.31 -19.96
N LYS A 583 7.95 -0.17 -18.73
CA LYS A 583 7.29 0.58 -17.69
C LYS A 583 8.32 1.40 -16.93
N TRP A 584 8.05 2.69 -16.78
CA TRP A 584 8.86 3.65 -16.07
C TRP A 584 8.20 3.95 -14.71
N ASP A 585 9.00 4.02 -13.65
CA ASP A 585 8.50 4.28 -12.30
C ASP A 585 9.58 4.94 -11.42
N ALA A 586 9.18 5.36 -10.22
CA ALA A 586 10.05 5.80 -9.14
C ALA A 586 11.05 6.91 -9.52
N LEU A 587 10.60 7.88 -10.35
CA LEU A 587 11.42 9.04 -10.70
C LEU A 587 11.70 9.88 -9.44
N CYS A 588 12.97 10.10 -9.13
CA CYS A 588 13.43 11.07 -8.12
C CYS A 588 14.63 11.87 -8.65
N ILE A 589 14.95 12.97 -7.99
CA ILE A 589 15.94 13.92 -8.49
C ILE A 589 16.89 14.37 -7.40
N SER A 590 18.20 14.40 -7.71
CA SER A 590 19.22 15.10 -6.91
C SER A 590 19.55 16.43 -7.59
N THR A 591 19.38 17.53 -6.87
CA THR A 591 19.61 18.89 -7.36
C THR A 591 21.00 19.42 -6.98
N ALA A 592 21.77 18.70 -6.15
CA ALA A 592 23.12 19.11 -5.73
C ALA A 592 24.13 19.29 -6.89
N PRO A 593 24.13 18.45 -7.96
CA PRO A 593 24.97 18.72 -9.13
C PRO A 593 24.49 19.93 -9.91
N LYS A 594 25.40 20.63 -10.59
CA LYS A 594 25.09 21.76 -11.51
C LYS A 594 24.00 21.39 -12.53
N LYS A 595 24.03 20.14 -13.03
CA LYS A 595 22.94 19.54 -13.79
C LYS A 595 22.27 18.52 -12.88
N PRO A 596 20.99 18.67 -12.57
CA PRO A 596 20.29 17.71 -11.75
C PRO A 596 20.39 16.28 -12.32
N VAL A 597 20.59 15.32 -11.43
CA VAL A 597 20.60 13.89 -11.78
C VAL A 597 19.27 13.28 -11.43
N LEU A 598 18.61 12.72 -12.42
CA LEU A 598 17.36 11.97 -12.26
C LEU A 598 17.70 10.50 -12.11
N TYR A 599 17.03 9.87 -11.14
CA TYR A 599 17.06 8.43 -10.92
C TYR A 599 15.66 7.88 -11.16
N TYR A 600 15.58 6.77 -11.88
CA TYR A 600 14.31 6.14 -12.21
C TYR A 600 14.47 4.63 -12.33
N THR A 601 13.37 3.91 -12.13
CA THR A 601 13.33 2.49 -12.46
C THR A 601 12.69 2.29 -13.82
N ARG A 602 13.27 1.38 -14.59
CA ARG A 602 12.75 0.91 -15.87
C ARG A 602 12.61 -0.60 -15.80
N GLU A 603 11.50 -1.12 -16.25
CA GLU A 603 11.22 -2.54 -16.19
C GLU A 603 10.55 -3.06 -17.45
N SER A 604 10.81 -4.33 -17.78
CA SER A 604 10.07 -5.14 -18.73
C SER A 604 10.05 -6.59 -18.26
N PHE A 605 9.26 -7.42 -18.93
CA PHE A 605 9.26 -8.86 -18.65
C PHE A 605 10.64 -9.47 -18.89
N GLU A 606 11.29 -9.10 -19.98
CA GLU A 606 12.57 -9.66 -20.44
C GLU A 606 13.79 -9.16 -19.65
N SER A 607 13.73 -7.92 -19.12
CA SER A 607 14.88 -7.31 -18.43
C SER A 607 14.75 -7.22 -16.92
N GLY A 608 13.56 -7.52 -16.38
CA GLY A 608 13.28 -7.26 -14.98
C GLY A 608 13.19 -5.77 -14.66
N ARG A 609 13.25 -5.43 -13.36
CA ARG A 609 13.22 -4.04 -12.86
C ARG A 609 14.63 -3.59 -12.51
N ASN A 610 15.13 -2.55 -13.18
CA ASN A 610 16.48 -2.04 -13.02
C ASN A 610 16.48 -0.54 -12.71
N LEU A 611 17.55 -0.06 -12.06
CA LEU A 611 17.74 1.35 -11.69
C LEU A 611 18.68 2.03 -12.66
N TYR A 612 18.27 3.20 -13.12
CA TYR A 612 19.03 4.05 -14.06
C TYR A 612 19.21 5.46 -13.49
N SER A 613 20.22 6.14 -13.98
CA SER A 613 20.45 7.56 -13.74
C SER A 613 20.69 8.31 -15.05
N THR A 614 20.29 9.57 -15.10
CA THR A 614 20.56 10.45 -16.25
C THR A 614 20.51 11.91 -15.86
N THR A 615 21.23 12.75 -16.60
CA THR A 615 21.07 14.21 -16.59
C THR A 615 20.25 14.72 -17.79
N ASP A 616 19.83 13.80 -18.67
CA ASP A 616 19.11 14.11 -19.90
C ASP A 616 18.23 12.91 -20.29
N LEU A 617 16.94 12.99 -19.93
CA LEU A 617 15.95 11.95 -20.24
C LEU A 617 15.64 11.78 -21.73
N SER A 618 16.16 12.66 -22.61
CA SER A 618 16.06 12.44 -24.06
C SER A 618 17.03 11.37 -24.57
N LYS A 619 17.91 10.87 -23.71
CA LYS A 619 18.90 9.84 -24.00
C LYS A 619 18.73 8.66 -23.06
N GLU A 620 19.22 7.51 -23.48
CA GLU A 620 19.28 6.36 -22.60
C GLU A 620 20.13 6.67 -21.37
N GLY A 621 19.58 6.35 -20.19
CA GLY A 621 20.29 6.57 -18.93
C GLY A 621 21.35 5.52 -18.67
N THR A 622 22.27 5.86 -17.79
CA THR A 622 23.30 4.92 -17.30
C THR A 622 22.67 3.94 -16.32
N LEU A 623 22.92 2.65 -16.52
CA LEU A 623 22.52 1.60 -15.60
C LEU A 623 23.27 1.77 -14.27
N VAL A 624 22.52 1.96 -13.18
CA VAL A 624 23.06 2.05 -11.80
C VAL A 624 23.01 0.67 -11.13
N CYS A 625 21.90 -0.06 -11.31
CA CYS A 625 21.76 -1.37 -10.72
C CYS A 625 20.96 -2.28 -11.65
N GLU A 626 21.56 -3.40 -12.04
CA GLU A 626 20.87 -4.54 -12.64
C GLU A 626 20.45 -5.50 -11.52
N THR A 627 19.15 -5.64 -11.30
CA THR A 627 18.64 -6.33 -10.12
C THR A 627 18.79 -7.85 -10.22
N ASN A 628 18.45 -8.42 -11.37
CA ASN A 628 18.44 -9.86 -11.61
C ASN A 628 19.13 -10.22 -12.93
N PRO A 629 20.46 -10.08 -13.03
CA PRO A 629 21.20 -10.38 -14.25
C PRO A 629 21.09 -11.86 -14.67
N GLN A 630 20.79 -12.75 -13.74
CA GLN A 630 20.60 -14.18 -13.98
C GLN A 630 19.39 -14.52 -14.87
N ILE A 631 18.52 -13.56 -15.18
CA ILE A 631 17.45 -13.73 -16.19
C ILE A 631 18.04 -14.32 -17.48
N ARG A 632 19.23 -13.89 -17.87
CA ARG A 632 19.91 -14.32 -19.10
C ARG A 632 20.42 -15.76 -19.07
N ASP A 633 20.48 -16.39 -17.88
CA ASP A 633 21.03 -17.71 -17.68
C ASP A 633 19.97 -18.82 -17.84
N TYR A 634 18.70 -18.45 -17.88
CA TYR A 634 17.55 -19.35 -17.97
C TYR A 634 16.84 -19.24 -19.32
N ASN A 635 16.11 -20.30 -19.71
CA ASN A 635 15.10 -20.24 -20.75
C ASN A 635 13.95 -19.36 -20.28
N TRP A 636 14.07 -18.05 -20.51
CA TRP A 636 13.19 -17.05 -19.87
C TRP A 636 11.86 -16.91 -20.62
N GLY A 637 11.84 -16.15 -21.64
CA GLY A 637 10.67 -15.92 -22.47
C GLY A 637 10.46 -14.47 -22.86
N THR A 638 9.46 -14.26 -23.70
CA THR A 638 9.04 -12.97 -24.24
C THR A 638 7.56 -12.75 -23.97
N VAL A 639 7.09 -11.50 -24.13
CA VAL A 639 5.67 -11.15 -24.07
C VAL A 639 5.25 -10.39 -25.33
N GLU A 640 4.13 -10.79 -25.89
CA GLU A 640 3.51 -10.16 -27.07
C GLU A 640 2.10 -9.67 -26.73
N LEU A 641 1.68 -8.57 -27.35
CA LEU A 641 0.31 -8.08 -27.28
C LEU A 641 -0.49 -8.64 -28.47
N MET A 642 -1.38 -9.57 -28.19
CA MET A 642 -2.36 -10.08 -29.15
C MET A 642 -3.56 -9.14 -29.19
N LYS A 643 -4.01 -8.77 -30.40
CA LYS A 643 -5.15 -7.91 -30.63
C LYS A 643 -6.08 -8.54 -31.65
N TRP A 644 -7.38 -8.48 -31.40
CA TRP A 644 -8.39 -8.93 -32.31
C TRP A 644 -9.72 -8.21 -32.07
N THR A 645 -10.60 -8.25 -33.08
CA THR A 645 -11.98 -7.79 -32.93
C THR A 645 -12.84 -9.00 -32.57
N ARG A 646 -13.54 -8.98 -31.49
CA ARG A 646 -14.47 -10.02 -31.06
C ARG A 646 -15.70 -10.06 -32.00
N PRO A 647 -16.48 -11.16 -32.03
CA PRO A 647 -17.70 -11.25 -32.84
C PRO A 647 -18.76 -10.17 -32.51
N ASP A 648 -18.75 -9.65 -31.28
CA ASP A 648 -19.64 -8.57 -30.84
C ASP A 648 -19.08 -7.16 -31.12
N GLY A 649 -17.96 -7.05 -31.84
CA GLY A 649 -17.34 -5.79 -32.25
C GLY A 649 -16.42 -5.14 -31.21
N ILE A 650 -16.16 -5.80 -30.07
CA ILE A 650 -15.23 -5.29 -29.08
C ILE A 650 -13.78 -5.51 -29.53
N GLU A 651 -13.00 -4.42 -29.57
CA GLU A 651 -11.54 -4.49 -29.74
C GLU A 651 -10.92 -5.05 -28.46
N ALA A 652 -10.34 -6.23 -28.55
CA ALA A 652 -9.84 -7.00 -27.43
C ALA A 652 -8.32 -7.13 -27.43
N ASP A 653 -7.74 -7.17 -26.24
CA ASP A 653 -6.32 -7.32 -25.99
C ASP A 653 -6.07 -8.59 -25.14
N ALA A 654 -4.91 -9.26 -25.36
CA ALA A 654 -4.35 -10.26 -24.47
C ALA A 654 -2.83 -10.17 -24.45
N LEU A 655 -2.22 -10.55 -23.34
CA LEU A 655 -0.78 -10.79 -23.26
C LEU A 655 -0.50 -12.26 -23.56
N VAL A 656 0.43 -12.53 -24.47
CA VAL A 656 0.87 -13.88 -24.79
C VAL A 656 2.35 -14.03 -24.44
N PHE A 657 2.63 -14.83 -23.41
CA PHE A 657 3.98 -15.12 -22.96
C PHE A 657 4.47 -16.43 -23.58
N LYS A 658 5.63 -16.38 -24.24
CA LYS A 658 6.22 -17.51 -24.97
C LYS A 658 7.62 -17.82 -24.42
N PRO A 659 8.07 -19.10 -24.42
CA PRO A 659 9.45 -19.45 -24.08
C PRO A 659 10.48 -18.72 -24.95
N GLU A 660 11.70 -18.51 -24.42
CA GLU A 660 12.78 -17.88 -25.21
C GLU A 660 13.18 -18.73 -26.42
N ASP A 661 13.16 -20.07 -26.29
CA ASP A 661 13.41 -21.03 -27.34
C ASP A 661 12.18 -21.42 -28.15
N PHE A 662 11.16 -20.54 -28.20
CA PHE A 662 9.93 -20.79 -28.91
C PHE A 662 10.17 -21.08 -30.41
N ASP A 663 9.64 -22.23 -30.86
CA ASP A 663 9.72 -22.69 -32.24
C ASP A 663 8.28 -22.84 -32.82
N PRO A 664 7.85 -22.01 -33.77
CA PRO A 664 6.49 -22.08 -34.31
C PRO A 664 6.15 -23.40 -35.03
N ALA A 665 7.15 -24.27 -35.30
CA ALA A 665 6.94 -25.60 -35.86
C ALA A 665 6.57 -26.66 -34.80
N LYS A 666 6.75 -26.37 -33.54
CA LYS A 666 6.39 -27.23 -32.41
C LYS A 666 5.02 -26.92 -31.87
N LYS A 667 4.42 -27.82 -31.13
CA LYS A 667 3.20 -27.60 -30.37
C LYS A 667 3.49 -27.31 -28.89
N TYR A 668 2.74 -26.39 -28.33
CA TYR A 668 2.89 -25.97 -26.94
C TYR A 668 1.57 -26.10 -26.18
N PRO A 669 1.59 -26.65 -24.97
CA PRO A 669 0.45 -26.54 -24.05
C PRO A 669 0.24 -25.07 -23.64
N VAL A 670 -1.03 -24.67 -23.50
CA VAL A 670 -1.40 -23.29 -23.20
C VAL A 670 -2.14 -23.20 -21.86
N ILE A 671 -1.77 -22.25 -21.02
CA ILE A 671 -2.54 -21.88 -19.83
C ILE A 671 -3.12 -20.49 -20.03
N PHE A 672 -4.46 -20.37 -20.01
CA PHE A 672 -5.13 -19.09 -19.96
C PHE A 672 -5.28 -18.70 -18.50
N TYR A 673 -4.56 -17.64 -18.11
CA TYR A 673 -4.68 -17.00 -16.81
C TYR A 673 -5.46 -15.69 -16.98
N PHE A 674 -6.42 -15.39 -16.13
CA PHE A 674 -7.21 -14.18 -16.26
C PHE A 674 -7.80 -13.73 -14.93
N TYR A 675 -8.06 -12.43 -14.86
CA TYR A 675 -8.76 -11.81 -13.74
C TYR A 675 -9.76 -10.74 -14.25
N GLU A 676 -9.27 -9.61 -14.73
CA GLU A 676 -10.06 -8.54 -15.37
C GLU A 676 -9.34 -8.00 -16.61
N LYS A 677 -8.72 -6.80 -16.57
CA LYS A 677 -7.97 -6.21 -17.69
C LYS A 677 -6.51 -6.01 -17.27
N ASP A 678 -5.64 -6.87 -17.74
CA ASP A 678 -4.23 -6.91 -17.36
C ASP A 678 -3.27 -6.54 -18.48
N SER A 679 -3.76 -6.26 -19.70
CA SER A 679 -2.92 -5.93 -20.86
C SER A 679 -2.03 -4.70 -20.66
N GLN A 680 -2.44 -3.74 -19.82
CA GLN A 680 -1.63 -2.57 -19.45
C GLN A 680 -0.38 -2.94 -18.66
N THR A 681 -0.27 -4.17 -18.14
CA THR A 681 0.89 -4.66 -17.39
C THR A 681 1.97 -5.30 -18.27
N MET A 682 1.84 -5.22 -19.60
CA MET A 682 2.74 -5.86 -20.57
C MET A 682 4.22 -5.69 -20.24
N TYR A 683 4.61 -4.50 -19.88
CA TYR A 683 6.01 -4.17 -19.56
C TYR A 683 6.34 -4.22 -18.06
N SER A 684 5.49 -4.79 -17.23
CA SER A 684 5.81 -4.99 -15.82
C SER A 684 6.78 -6.16 -15.63
N ALA A 685 7.79 -5.97 -14.79
CA ALA A 685 8.68 -7.05 -14.40
C ALA A 685 7.92 -8.11 -13.61
N ARG A 686 8.15 -9.37 -13.96
CA ARG A 686 7.59 -10.53 -13.26
C ARG A 686 8.73 -11.43 -12.79
N ASN A 687 8.96 -11.51 -11.49
CA ASN A 687 9.99 -12.36 -10.92
C ASN A 687 9.45 -13.77 -10.63
N PRO A 688 10.24 -14.82 -10.83
CA PRO A 688 9.93 -16.12 -10.26
C PRO A 688 9.78 -16.02 -8.75
N ALA A 689 8.62 -16.40 -8.26
CA ALA A 689 8.30 -16.37 -6.84
C ALA A 689 7.37 -17.54 -6.49
N PRO A 690 7.40 -18.02 -5.24
CA PRO A 690 6.41 -18.98 -4.79
C PRO A 690 5.00 -18.47 -4.99
N SER A 691 4.14 -19.27 -5.58
CA SER A 691 2.76 -18.90 -5.87
C SER A 691 1.96 -18.66 -4.59
N ARG A 692 1.38 -17.48 -4.49
CA ARG A 692 0.44 -17.19 -3.40
C ARG A 692 -0.98 -17.65 -3.72
N SER A 693 -1.30 -17.84 -5.01
CA SER A 693 -2.64 -18.22 -5.46
C SER A 693 -2.76 -18.50 -6.95
N VAL A 694 -1.85 -17.96 -7.79
CA VAL A 694 -1.96 -18.02 -9.25
C VAL A 694 -0.71 -18.67 -9.86
N VAL A 695 -0.80 -19.09 -11.11
CA VAL A 695 0.35 -19.59 -11.87
C VAL A 695 1.48 -18.55 -11.91
N ASN A 696 2.72 -19.00 -11.68
CA ASN A 696 3.89 -18.13 -11.84
C ASN A 696 4.27 -18.09 -13.32
N ILE A 697 3.88 -17.04 -14.03
CA ILE A 697 4.07 -16.92 -15.48
C ILE A 697 5.51 -17.19 -15.91
N PRO A 698 6.56 -16.53 -15.35
CA PRO A 698 7.95 -16.82 -15.75
C PRO A 698 8.32 -18.29 -15.59
N TRP A 699 7.85 -18.92 -14.51
CA TRP A 699 8.16 -20.33 -14.24
C TRP A 699 7.54 -21.27 -15.29
N PHE A 700 6.22 -21.09 -15.58
CA PHE A 700 5.52 -21.93 -16.56
C PHE A 700 6.08 -21.72 -17.97
N VAL A 701 6.34 -20.46 -18.37
CA VAL A 701 6.91 -20.13 -19.66
C VAL A 701 8.31 -20.75 -19.82
N SER A 702 9.16 -20.62 -18.81
CA SER A 702 10.49 -21.22 -18.78
C SER A 702 10.45 -22.75 -18.95
N ASN A 703 9.38 -23.36 -18.46
CA ASN A 703 9.14 -24.80 -18.55
C ASN A 703 8.35 -25.21 -19.82
N GLY A 704 8.32 -24.36 -20.84
CA GLY A 704 7.78 -24.72 -22.17
C GLY A 704 6.26 -24.67 -22.30
N TYR A 705 5.56 -23.94 -21.43
CA TYR A 705 4.17 -23.55 -21.64
C TYR A 705 4.09 -22.19 -22.35
N VAL A 706 3.03 -21.98 -23.09
CA VAL A 706 2.58 -20.64 -23.44
C VAL A 706 1.54 -20.20 -22.41
N VAL A 707 1.64 -18.97 -21.92
CA VAL A 707 0.62 -18.39 -21.03
C VAL A 707 -0.07 -17.24 -21.75
N CYS A 708 -1.40 -17.29 -21.81
CA CYS A 708 -2.24 -16.24 -22.39
C CYS A 708 -3.04 -15.56 -21.28
N ASP A 709 -2.96 -14.22 -21.20
CA ASP A 709 -3.63 -13.39 -20.20
C ASP A 709 -4.59 -12.43 -20.92
N PRO A 710 -5.84 -12.86 -21.21
CA PRO A 710 -6.81 -12.06 -21.96
C PRO A 710 -7.52 -11.05 -21.05
N ASP A 711 -7.72 -9.85 -21.57
CA ASP A 711 -8.60 -8.86 -20.94
C ASP A 711 -10.06 -9.33 -20.98
N ILE A 712 -10.75 -9.18 -19.84
CA ILE A 712 -12.17 -9.52 -19.69
C ILE A 712 -13.01 -8.26 -19.89
N TYR A 713 -14.06 -8.35 -20.70
CA TYR A 713 -14.96 -7.24 -21.04
C TYR A 713 -16.39 -7.55 -20.61
N TYR A 714 -17.02 -6.63 -19.88
CA TYR A 714 -18.38 -6.79 -19.34
C TYR A 714 -19.38 -5.84 -19.98
N LYS A 715 -20.65 -6.31 -20.11
CA LYS A 715 -21.74 -5.61 -20.84
C LYS A 715 -22.73 -4.88 -19.93
N LYS A 716 -22.55 -4.88 -18.62
CA LYS A 716 -23.45 -4.23 -17.62
C LYS A 716 -24.91 -4.74 -17.62
N ASP A 717 -25.14 -5.96 -18.03
CA ASP A 717 -26.48 -6.55 -18.12
C ASP A 717 -26.78 -7.60 -17.06
N GLY A 718 -25.90 -7.73 -16.05
CA GLY A 718 -26.05 -8.68 -14.94
C GLY A 718 -25.58 -10.10 -15.26
N HIS A 719 -24.87 -10.34 -16.35
CA HIS A 719 -24.38 -11.67 -16.74
C HIS A 719 -22.84 -11.77 -16.80
N PRO A 720 -22.11 -11.45 -15.70
CA PRO A 720 -20.64 -11.42 -15.70
C PRO A 720 -20.01 -12.79 -16.01
N GLY A 721 -20.66 -13.90 -15.67
CA GLY A 721 -20.16 -15.23 -16.01
C GLY A 721 -20.13 -15.48 -17.50
N ARG A 722 -21.21 -15.10 -18.21
CA ARG A 722 -21.30 -15.17 -19.67
C ARG A 722 -20.25 -14.25 -20.33
N ASP A 723 -20.12 -13.03 -19.84
CA ASP A 723 -19.16 -12.04 -20.39
C ASP A 723 -17.71 -12.51 -20.22
N GLY A 724 -17.38 -13.12 -19.08
CA GLY A 724 -16.10 -13.78 -18.84
C GLY A 724 -15.87 -14.96 -19.81
N LEU A 725 -16.88 -15.84 -19.97
CA LEU A 725 -16.83 -16.94 -20.91
C LEU A 725 -16.58 -16.45 -22.36
N GLU A 726 -17.37 -15.48 -22.84
CA GLU A 726 -17.23 -14.90 -24.17
C GLU A 726 -15.86 -14.28 -24.41
N SER A 727 -15.30 -13.59 -23.41
CA SER A 727 -13.97 -12.99 -23.51
C SER A 727 -12.86 -14.05 -23.62
N VAL A 728 -12.89 -15.05 -22.74
CA VAL A 728 -11.87 -16.11 -22.72
C VAL A 728 -12.00 -17.02 -23.94
N MET A 729 -13.21 -17.37 -24.38
CA MET A 729 -13.43 -18.18 -25.58
C MET A 729 -12.96 -17.47 -26.84
N ALA A 730 -13.27 -16.16 -26.98
CA ALA A 730 -12.81 -15.37 -28.13
C ALA A 730 -11.28 -15.28 -28.20
N ALA A 731 -10.60 -15.11 -27.04
CA ALA A 731 -9.15 -15.14 -26.97
C ALA A 731 -8.58 -16.52 -27.32
N THR A 732 -9.24 -17.58 -26.85
CA THR A 732 -8.88 -18.96 -27.18
C THR A 732 -9.01 -19.24 -28.66
N ASP A 733 -10.10 -18.82 -29.30
CA ASP A 733 -10.33 -18.99 -30.74
C ASP A 733 -9.29 -18.23 -31.57
N GLU A 734 -8.94 -17.00 -31.16
CA GLU A 734 -7.91 -16.20 -31.82
C GLU A 734 -6.54 -16.87 -31.72
N LEU A 735 -6.16 -17.30 -30.52
CA LEU A 735 -4.87 -17.96 -30.28
C LEU A 735 -4.76 -19.28 -31.04
N CYS A 736 -5.85 -20.07 -31.11
CA CYS A 736 -5.90 -21.37 -31.81
C CYS A 736 -5.79 -21.29 -33.31
N LYS A 737 -5.82 -20.11 -33.93
CA LYS A 737 -5.46 -19.94 -35.34
C LYS A 737 -3.99 -20.26 -35.60
N ASN A 738 -3.16 -20.26 -34.57
CA ASN A 738 -1.75 -20.59 -34.67
C ASN A 738 -1.53 -22.11 -34.60
N ALA A 739 -0.79 -22.67 -35.54
CA ALA A 739 -0.51 -24.10 -35.63
C ALA A 739 0.30 -24.66 -34.43
N TRP A 740 1.03 -23.80 -33.76
CA TRP A 740 1.82 -24.14 -32.58
C TRP A 740 0.98 -24.33 -31.30
N VAL A 741 -0.29 -24.00 -31.28
CA VAL A 741 -1.17 -24.27 -30.14
C VAL A 741 -1.54 -25.73 -30.09
N ASP A 742 -1.26 -26.38 -28.97
CA ASP A 742 -1.78 -27.73 -28.71
C ASP A 742 -3.19 -27.64 -28.13
N GLN A 743 -4.19 -27.72 -29.01
CA GLN A 743 -5.58 -27.55 -28.62
C GLN A 743 -6.12 -28.67 -27.71
N ALA A 744 -5.45 -29.80 -27.63
CA ALA A 744 -5.80 -30.88 -26.69
C ALA A 744 -5.28 -30.60 -25.27
N HIS A 745 -4.24 -29.76 -25.14
CA HIS A 745 -3.54 -29.50 -23.90
C HIS A 745 -3.65 -28.01 -23.49
N MET A 746 -4.89 -27.51 -23.36
CA MET A 746 -5.19 -26.17 -22.89
C MET A 746 -5.76 -26.21 -21.48
N GLY A 747 -5.24 -25.36 -20.60
CA GLY A 747 -5.73 -25.18 -19.23
C GLY A 747 -6.21 -23.75 -18.97
N ILE A 748 -7.01 -23.58 -17.94
CA ILE A 748 -7.44 -22.26 -17.43
C ILE A 748 -7.13 -22.12 -15.94
N GLN A 749 -6.77 -20.91 -15.51
CA GLN A 749 -6.50 -20.64 -14.09
C GLN A 749 -6.89 -19.20 -13.71
N GLY A 750 -7.48 -19.06 -12.54
CA GLY A 750 -7.80 -17.77 -11.95
C GLY A 750 -7.99 -17.85 -10.43
N GLN A 751 -7.86 -16.71 -9.74
CA GLN A 751 -8.02 -16.59 -8.30
C GLN A 751 -9.17 -15.62 -7.98
N SER A 752 -9.94 -15.88 -6.93
CA SER A 752 -10.98 -14.95 -6.46
C SER A 752 -12.06 -14.76 -7.53
N TRP A 753 -12.16 -13.55 -8.09
CA TRP A 753 -13.04 -13.27 -9.21
C TRP A 753 -12.66 -14.10 -10.46
N GLY A 754 -11.36 -14.24 -10.73
CA GLY A 754 -10.88 -15.18 -11.76
C GLY A 754 -11.21 -16.63 -11.45
N GLY A 755 -11.16 -17.04 -10.17
CA GLY A 755 -11.58 -18.37 -9.73
C GLY A 755 -13.08 -18.62 -9.94
N TYR A 756 -13.93 -17.60 -9.72
CA TYR A 756 -15.34 -17.64 -10.10
C TYR A 756 -15.52 -17.86 -11.60
N GLN A 757 -14.81 -17.05 -12.42
CA GLN A 757 -14.88 -17.17 -13.88
C GLN A 757 -14.46 -18.57 -14.34
N VAL A 758 -13.36 -19.12 -13.82
CA VAL A 758 -12.93 -20.50 -14.11
C VAL A 758 -14.05 -21.50 -13.77
N ALA A 759 -14.59 -21.40 -12.54
CA ALA A 759 -15.68 -22.30 -12.11
C ALA A 759 -16.92 -22.19 -13.02
N TYR A 760 -17.27 -20.97 -13.46
CA TYR A 760 -18.38 -20.75 -14.38
C TYR A 760 -18.07 -21.34 -15.79
N ILE A 761 -16.92 -21.05 -16.35
CA ILE A 761 -16.53 -21.48 -17.71
C ILE A 761 -16.58 -23.00 -17.84
N ILE A 762 -16.03 -23.75 -16.86
CA ILE A 762 -16.03 -25.23 -16.95
C ILE A 762 -17.43 -25.86 -16.81
N THR A 763 -18.42 -25.10 -16.37
CA THR A 763 -19.85 -25.56 -16.41
C THR A 763 -20.50 -25.34 -17.76
N GLN A 764 -19.91 -24.50 -18.64
CA GLN A 764 -20.46 -24.10 -19.94
C GLN A 764 -19.74 -24.76 -21.13
N THR A 765 -18.48 -25.17 -20.94
CA THR A 765 -17.68 -25.76 -22.03
C THR A 765 -16.72 -26.83 -21.49
N ASP A 766 -16.38 -27.82 -22.33
CA ASP A 766 -15.39 -28.88 -22.06
C ASP A 766 -14.08 -28.68 -22.87
N ARG A 767 -13.85 -27.47 -23.37
CA ARG A 767 -12.73 -27.15 -24.25
C ARG A 767 -11.36 -27.24 -23.56
N TYR A 768 -11.31 -27.17 -22.24
CA TYR A 768 -10.08 -27.15 -21.48
C TYR A 768 -9.79 -28.48 -20.79
N ALA A 769 -8.55 -28.95 -20.90
CA ALA A 769 -8.10 -30.20 -20.31
C ALA A 769 -7.91 -30.13 -18.79
N ALA A 770 -7.67 -28.92 -18.24
CA ALA A 770 -7.46 -28.71 -16.82
C ALA A 770 -7.92 -27.31 -16.37
N ALA A 771 -8.39 -27.20 -15.13
CA ALA A 771 -8.85 -25.94 -14.54
C ALA A 771 -8.32 -25.74 -13.13
N GLY A 772 -7.74 -24.57 -12.85
CA GLY A 772 -7.32 -24.14 -11.51
C GLY A 772 -8.21 -23.03 -10.98
N ALA A 773 -9.11 -23.31 -10.04
CA ALA A 773 -10.05 -22.35 -9.46
C ALA A 773 -9.64 -21.97 -8.03
N GLY A 774 -8.93 -20.87 -7.86
CA GLY A 774 -8.54 -20.39 -6.54
C GLY A 774 -9.64 -19.53 -5.88
N ALA A 775 -10.00 -19.85 -4.63
CA ALA A 775 -11.03 -19.14 -3.85
C ALA A 775 -12.27 -18.76 -4.68
N PRO A 776 -12.91 -19.72 -5.41
CA PRO A 776 -14.02 -19.42 -6.31
C PRO A 776 -15.27 -19.02 -5.53
N VAL A 777 -16.00 -18.02 -6.03
CA VAL A 777 -17.40 -17.81 -5.66
C VAL A 777 -18.23 -18.78 -6.49
N SER A 778 -18.78 -19.82 -5.87
CA SER A 778 -19.52 -20.86 -6.59
C SER A 778 -21.03 -20.69 -6.55
N ASN A 779 -21.51 -19.99 -5.53
CA ASN A 779 -22.93 -19.79 -5.26
C ASN A 779 -23.19 -18.33 -4.86
N MET A 780 -23.61 -17.51 -5.81
CA MET A 780 -23.86 -16.09 -5.58
C MET A 780 -25.05 -15.84 -4.66
N THR A 781 -26.02 -16.76 -4.59
CA THR A 781 -27.19 -16.62 -3.70
C THR A 781 -26.76 -16.71 -2.23
N SER A 782 -25.90 -17.66 -1.85
CA SER A 782 -25.40 -17.78 -0.48
C SER A 782 -24.28 -16.77 -0.18
N ALA A 783 -23.52 -16.35 -1.20
CA ALA A 783 -22.45 -15.38 -1.04
C ALA A 783 -22.96 -13.94 -0.86
N TYR A 784 -24.14 -13.60 -1.38
CA TYR A 784 -24.73 -12.25 -1.30
C TYR A 784 -24.87 -11.76 0.15
N GLY A 785 -25.48 -12.56 1.02
CA GLY A 785 -25.60 -12.25 2.45
C GLY A 785 -24.36 -12.62 3.27
N GLY A 786 -23.31 -13.12 2.63
CA GLY A 786 -22.08 -13.50 3.30
C GLY A 786 -21.28 -12.30 3.79
N ILE A 787 -20.47 -12.51 4.83
CA ILE A 787 -19.59 -11.49 5.39
C ILE A 787 -18.20 -11.57 4.75
N ARG A 788 -17.67 -10.42 4.31
CA ARG A 788 -16.26 -10.22 3.98
C ARG A 788 -15.48 -10.02 5.29
N TRP A 789 -15.05 -11.12 5.92
CA TRP A 789 -14.51 -11.12 7.28
C TRP A 789 -13.31 -10.20 7.48
N GLY A 790 -12.51 -9.93 6.43
CA GLY A 790 -11.38 -9.00 6.51
C GLY A 790 -11.79 -7.53 6.69
N SER A 791 -13.02 -7.16 6.32
CA SER A 791 -13.59 -5.81 6.50
C SER A 791 -14.84 -5.79 7.39
N GLY A 792 -15.43 -6.96 7.66
CA GLY A 792 -16.67 -7.10 8.42
C GLY A 792 -17.94 -6.73 7.66
N ILE A 793 -17.84 -6.21 6.42
CA ILE A 793 -19.01 -5.77 5.63
C ILE A 793 -19.71 -6.94 4.96
N VAL A 794 -21.02 -6.81 4.76
CA VAL A 794 -21.79 -7.75 3.92
C VAL A 794 -21.34 -7.64 2.46
N ARG A 795 -21.47 -8.72 1.72
CA ARG A 795 -21.04 -8.76 0.31
C ARG A 795 -22.07 -8.21 -0.67
N ALA A 796 -23.25 -7.81 -0.24
CA ALA A 796 -24.33 -7.30 -1.10
C ALA A 796 -23.86 -6.21 -2.07
N VAL A 797 -23.10 -5.19 -1.56
CA VAL A 797 -22.54 -4.11 -2.38
C VAL A 797 -21.72 -4.63 -3.56
N GLN A 798 -20.95 -5.73 -3.37
CA GLN A 798 -20.11 -6.31 -4.41
C GLN A 798 -20.95 -6.85 -5.58
N TYR A 799 -22.14 -7.35 -5.32
CA TYR A 799 -23.05 -7.90 -6.32
C TYR A 799 -23.90 -6.82 -6.98
N GLU A 800 -24.46 -5.93 -6.19
CA GLU A 800 -25.37 -4.92 -6.70
C GLU A 800 -24.68 -3.84 -7.52
N GLN A 801 -23.51 -3.35 -7.06
CA GLN A 801 -22.85 -2.21 -7.69
C GLN A 801 -21.35 -2.42 -7.97
N GLY A 802 -20.75 -3.48 -7.41
CA GLY A 802 -19.31 -3.70 -7.48
C GLY A 802 -18.89 -4.78 -8.47
N GLN A 803 -17.78 -5.45 -8.15
CA GLN A 803 -17.08 -6.40 -9.02
C GLN A 803 -17.93 -7.48 -9.65
N SER A 804 -18.98 -7.95 -8.97
CA SER A 804 -19.82 -9.04 -9.49
C SER A 804 -20.87 -8.59 -10.50
N ARG A 805 -21.07 -7.30 -10.70
CA ARG A 805 -21.82 -6.69 -11.83
C ARG A 805 -23.25 -7.23 -12.05
N ILE A 806 -23.90 -7.77 -11.00
CA ILE A 806 -25.29 -8.26 -11.12
C ILE A 806 -26.25 -7.08 -11.30
N GLY A 807 -26.02 -5.95 -10.60
CA GLY A 807 -26.79 -4.72 -10.79
C GLY A 807 -28.17 -4.71 -10.14
N LYS A 808 -28.52 -5.75 -9.39
CA LYS A 808 -29.81 -5.90 -8.65
C LYS A 808 -29.57 -6.59 -7.32
N ASP A 809 -30.47 -6.34 -6.37
CA ASP A 809 -30.52 -7.12 -5.13
C ASP A 809 -30.97 -8.57 -5.41
N LEU A 810 -30.77 -9.45 -4.41
CA LEU A 810 -31.03 -10.87 -4.57
C LEU A 810 -32.51 -11.18 -4.87
N TRP A 811 -33.45 -10.42 -4.32
CA TRP A 811 -34.88 -10.71 -4.44
C TRP A 811 -35.48 -10.21 -5.75
N SER A 812 -35.03 -9.03 -6.22
CA SER A 812 -35.47 -8.46 -7.49
C SER A 812 -34.75 -9.03 -8.72
N GLY A 813 -33.57 -9.66 -8.50
CA GLY A 813 -32.73 -10.22 -9.55
C GLY A 813 -32.39 -11.70 -9.38
N PHE A 814 -33.22 -12.51 -8.71
CA PHE A 814 -32.90 -13.91 -8.36
C PHE A 814 -32.39 -14.74 -9.54
N ASP A 815 -33.01 -14.61 -10.69
CA ASP A 815 -32.59 -15.34 -11.92
C ASP A 815 -31.15 -15.02 -12.30
N LEU A 816 -30.71 -13.76 -12.15
CA LEU A 816 -29.32 -13.36 -12.41
C LEU A 816 -28.35 -14.02 -11.43
N TYR A 817 -28.73 -14.12 -10.14
CA TYR A 817 -27.91 -14.82 -9.16
C TYR A 817 -27.84 -16.32 -9.43
N TYR A 818 -28.93 -16.93 -9.82
CA TYR A 818 -28.98 -18.34 -10.23
C TYR A 818 -28.10 -18.61 -11.46
N ASP A 819 -28.30 -17.86 -12.53
CA ASP A 819 -27.59 -18.03 -13.81
C ASP A 819 -26.07 -17.82 -13.67
N ASN A 820 -25.64 -16.96 -12.76
CA ASN A 820 -24.23 -16.69 -12.49
C ASN A 820 -23.63 -17.55 -11.36
N SER A 821 -24.35 -18.56 -10.86
CA SER A 821 -23.85 -19.48 -9.83
C SER A 821 -23.39 -20.80 -10.43
N PRO A 822 -22.07 -21.06 -10.57
CA PRO A 822 -21.54 -22.33 -11.11
C PRO A 822 -22.08 -23.57 -10.42
N LEU A 823 -22.39 -23.47 -9.14
CA LEU A 823 -22.86 -24.58 -8.31
C LEU A 823 -24.06 -25.33 -8.92
N PHE A 824 -24.99 -24.59 -9.51
CA PHE A 824 -26.22 -25.17 -10.07
C PHE A 824 -25.98 -25.91 -11.41
N PHE A 825 -24.84 -25.68 -12.05
CA PHE A 825 -24.48 -26.26 -13.34
C PHE A 825 -23.34 -27.29 -13.25
N VAL A 826 -22.95 -27.70 -12.05
CA VAL A 826 -21.90 -28.71 -11.80
C VAL A 826 -22.13 -30.03 -12.56
N PRO A 827 -23.36 -30.53 -12.77
CA PRO A 827 -23.56 -31.74 -13.58
C PRO A 827 -22.94 -31.67 -14.99
N ASN A 828 -22.78 -30.49 -15.57
CA ASN A 828 -22.21 -30.29 -16.91
C ASN A 828 -20.69 -30.36 -16.95
N VAL A 829 -20.00 -30.20 -15.80
CA VAL A 829 -18.55 -30.17 -15.71
C VAL A 829 -17.93 -31.47 -16.23
N LYS A 830 -16.97 -31.37 -17.15
CA LYS A 830 -16.13 -32.49 -17.62
C LYS A 830 -14.65 -32.27 -17.31
N THR A 831 -14.23 -31.02 -17.28
CA THR A 831 -12.84 -30.62 -17.02
C THR A 831 -12.43 -30.95 -15.58
N PRO A 832 -11.30 -31.63 -15.36
CA PRO A 832 -10.70 -31.81 -14.03
C PRO A 832 -10.37 -30.46 -13.40
N VAL A 833 -10.70 -30.30 -12.09
CA VAL A 833 -10.53 -29.01 -11.41
C VAL A 833 -9.74 -29.11 -10.11
N LEU A 834 -8.71 -28.27 -9.96
CA LEU A 834 -8.01 -28.02 -8.71
C LEU A 834 -8.55 -26.74 -8.07
N ILE A 835 -9.08 -26.87 -6.86
CA ILE A 835 -9.61 -25.76 -6.07
C ILE A 835 -8.58 -25.43 -4.97
N MET A 836 -8.29 -24.15 -4.73
CA MET A 836 -7.65 -23.69 -3.51
C MET A 836 -8.66 -22.85 -2.72
N SER A 837 -8.95 -23.23 -1.47
CA SER A 837 -9.89 -22.49 -0.61
C SER A 837 -9.47 -22.61 0.85
N ASN A 838 -9.14 -21.49 1.48
CA ASN A 838 -8.50 -21.44 2.79
C ASN A 838 -9.49 -21.05 3.90
N ASP A 839 -9.35 -21.67 5.07
CA ASP A 839 -10.28 -21.53 6.20
C ASP A 839 -10.26 -20.18 6.92
N ASN A 840 -9.24 -19.36 6.68
CA ASN A 840 -9.14 -17.98 7.19
C ASN A 840 -9.23 -16.93 6.07
N ASP A 841 -9.92 -17.26 4.98
CA ASP A 841 -10.15 -16.33 3.90
C ASP A 841 -11.09 -15.20 4.34
N GLY A 842 -10.54 -13.98 4.43
CA GLY A 842 -11.27 -12.77 4.81
C GLY A 842 -11.99 -12.07 3.65
N ALA A 843 -11.86 -12.57 2.42
CA ALA A 843 -12.44 -11.97 1.21
C ALA A 843 -13.56 -12.81 0.61
N VAL A 844 -13.29 -14.06 0.25
CA VAL A 844 -14.29 -15.02 -0.22
C VAL A 844 -14.50 -16.06 0.87
N PRO A 845 -15.74 -16.21 1.41
CA PRO A 845 -16.00 -17.20 2.42
C PRO A 845 -15.63 -18.60 1.96
N TRP A 846 -14.82 -19.32 2.73
CA TRP A 846 -14.24 -20.59 2.31
C TRP A 846 -15.27 -21.71 2.05
N TRP A 847 -16.48 -21.60 2.60
CA TRP A 847 -17.57 -22.52 2.28
C TRP A 847 -18.01 -22.45 0.80
N GLN A 848 -17.72 -21.37 0.08
CA GLN A 848 -17.94 -21.32 -1.36
C GLN A 848 -17.12 -22.40 -2.10
N GLY A 849 -15.86 -22.58 -1.69
CA GLY A 849 -15.04 -23.68 -2.17
C GLY A 849 -15.54 -25.06 -1.75
N ILE A 850 -16.05 -25.20 -0.51
CA ILE A 850 -16.65 -26.45 -0.01
C ILE A 850 -17.91 -26.81 -0.78
N GLU A 851 -18.84 -25.87 -0.98
CA GLU A 851 -20.08 -26.08 -1.76
C GLU A 851 -19.71 -26.61 -3.15
N PHE A 852 -18.78 -25.97 -3.83
CA PHE A 852 -18.35 -26.38 -5.17
C PHE A 852 -17.69 -27.76 -5.19
N PHE A 853 -16.72 -28.00 -4.30
CA PHE A 853 -16.03 -29.29 -4.20
C PHE A 853 -16.98 -30.46 -3.89
N THR A 854 -17.88 -30.26 -2.94
CA THR A 854 -18.82 -31.32 -2.53
C THR A 854 -19.86 -31.60 -3.61
N ALA A 855 -20.30 -30.57 -4.36
CA ALA A 855 -21.18 -30.73 -5.51
C ALA A 855 -20.48 -31.50 -6.65
N LEU A 856 -19.24 -31.13 -7.00
CA LEU A 856 -18.42 -31.87 -7.96
C LEU A 856 -18.27 -33.34 -7.57
N ARG A 857 -17.93 -33.61 -6.31
CA ARG A 857 -17.81 -34.97 -5.78
C ARG A 857 -19.14 -35.75 -5.85
N ARG A 858 -20.27 -35.10 -5.49
CA ARG A 858 -21.60 -35.70 -5.56
C ARG A 858 -21.98 -36.08 -6.98
N CYS A 859 -21.55 -35.28 -7.98
CA CYS A 859 -21.79 -35.52 -9.39
C CYS A 859 -20.70 -36.42 -10.06
N GLY A 860 -19.79 -37.00 -9.29
CA GLY A 860 -18.75 -37.91 -9.79
C GLY A 860 -17.70 -37.22 -10.68
N LYS A 861 -17.47 -35.92 -10.48
CA LYS A 861 -16.51 -35.14 -11.27
C LYS A 861 -15.11 -35.21 -10.65
N GLN A 862 -14.06 -35.14 -11.50
CA GLN A 862 -12.67 -35.12 -11.02
C GLN A 862 -12.36 -33.74 -10.41
N ALA A 863 -12.13 -33.71 -9.09
CA ALA A 863 -11.85 -32.49 -8.37
C ALA A 863 -10.93 -32.73 -7.17
N TRP A 864 -10.03 -31.77 -6.92
CA TRP A 864 -9.18 -31.71 -5.74
C TRP A 864 -9.35 -30.35 -5.07
N MET A 865 -9.28 -30.32 -3.74
CA MET A 865 -9.33 -29.07 -2.99
C MET A 865 -8.13 -28.99 -2.03
N LEU A 866 -7.34 -27.95 -2.19
CA LEU A 866 -6.23 -27.58 -1.31
C LEU A 866 -6.73 -26.54 -0.29
N GLN A 867 -6.67 -26.92 0.98
CA GLN A 867 -6.96 -26.03 2.10
C GLN A 867 -5.68 -25.84 2.92
N TYR A 868 -5.08 -24.67 2.80
CA TYR A 868 -3.96 -24.28 3.65
C TYR A 868 -4.50 -23.70 4.95
N ASN A 869 -4.33 -24.47 6.04
CA ASN A 869 -4.93 -24.12 7.32
C ASN A 869 -4.44 -22.80 7.88
N ARG A 870 -5.37 -21.93 8.31
CA ARG A 870 -5.14 -20.59 8.84
C ARG A 870 -4.57 -19.60 7.82
N GLU A 871 -4.52 -19.96 6.57
CA GLU A 871 -4.13 -19.03 5.51
C GLU A 871 -5.30 -18.16 5.05
N ALA A 872 -4.94 -16.96 4.62
CA ALA A 872 -5.87 -15.97 4.11
C ALA A 872 -6.26 -16.22 2.63
N HIS A 873 -6.92 -15.25 2.02
CA HIS A 873 -7.34 -15.26 0.62
C HIS A 873 -6.20 -15.57 -0.37
N ASN A 874 -5.04 -14.97 -0.15
CA ASN A 874 -3.77 -15.33 -0.77
C ASN A 874 -2.83 -15.85 0.30
N LEU A 875 -2.03 -16.86 0.00
CA LEU A 875 -1.10 -17.44 0.94
C LEU A 875 -0.08 -16.41 1.44
N ASN A 876 0.10 -16.34 2.75
CA ASN A 876 1.09 -15.50 3.41
C ASN A 876 2.32 -16.32 3.83
N GLY A 877 2.12 -17.59 4.13
CA GLY A 877 3.18 -18.50 4.52
C GLY A 877 4.05 -18.90 3.32
N ARG A 878 5.35 -18.56 3.37
CA ARG A 878 6.26 -18.85 2.26
C ARG A 878 6.33 -20.35 1.92
N TRP A 879 6.28 -21.24 2.93
CA TRP A 879 6.31 -22.67 2.71
C TRP A 879 5.01 -23.19 2.08
N HIS A 880 3.87 -22.62 2.44
CA HIS A 880 2.58 -22.89 1.79
C HIS A 880 2.61 -22.45 0.32
N SER A 881 3.19 -21.27 0.05
CA SER A 881 3.36 -20.78 -1.32
C SER A 881 4.29 -21.67 -2.16
N LYS A 882 5.38 -22.16 -1.59
CA LYS A 882 6.29 -23.12 -2.27
C LYS A 882 5.57 -24.45 -2.55
N ASP A 883 4.76 -24.94 -1.61
CA ASP A 883 3.98 -26.15 -1.79
C ASP A 883 2.91 -25.98 -2.89
N LEU A 884 2.18 -24.84 -2.87
CA LEU A 884 1.20 -24.54 -3.92
C LEU A 884 1.84 -24.47 -5.31
N SER A 885 3.02 -23.84 -5.43
CA SER A 885 3.76 -23.78 -6.70
C SER A 885 4.01 -25.17 -7.28
N LYS A 886 4.47 -26.09 -6.43
CA LYS A 886 4.74 -27.47 -6.85
C LYS A 886 3.46 -28.24 -7.22
N ARG A 887 2.35 -28.02 -6.49
CA ARG A 887 1.09 -28.69 -6.81
C ARG A 887 0.44 -28.15 -8.08
N LEU A 888 0.57 -26.83 -8.37
CA LEU A 888 0.12 -26.25 -9.63
C LEU A 888 0.94 -26.82 -10.80
N ASP A 889 2.27 -26.94 -10.64
CA ASP A 889 3.14 -27.59 -11.61
C ASP A 889 2.71 -29.03 -11.87
N GLN A 890 2.59 -29.85 -10.83
CA GLN A 890 2.18 -31.26 -10.95
C GLN A 890 0.79 -31.44 -11.55
N PHE A 891 -0.17 -30.55 -11.19
CA PHE A 891 -1.53 -30.64 -11.72
C PHE A 891 -1.57 -30.32 -13.21
N PHE A 892 -0.99 -29.20 -13.62
CA PHE A 892 -0.95 -28.83 -15.03
C PHE A 892 0.01 -29.71 -15.82
N GLY A 893 1.11 -30.18 -15.24
CA GLY A 893 2.03 -31.13 -15.84
C GLY A 893 1.33 -32.45 -16.20
N HIS A 894 0.51 -32.98 -15.29
CA HIS A 894 -0.25 -34.21 -15.55
C HIS A 894 -1.23 -34.05 -16.70
N PHE A 895 -2.05 -33.02 -16.71
CA PHE A 895 -3.12 -32.85 -17.71
C PHE A 895 -2.68 -32.19 -19.02
N LEU A 896 -1.60 -31.41 -19.02
CA LEU A 896 -1.18 -30.64 -20.20
C LEU A 896 0.13 -31.15 -20.80
N LYS A 897 0.84 -32.03 -20.12
CA LYS A 897 2.11 -32.62 -20.59
C LYS A 897 2.17 -34.16 -20.43
N GLU A 898 1.08 -34.78 -20.03
CA GLU A 898 0.98 -36.22 -19.78
C GLU A 898 2.00 -36.74 -18.74
N GLU A 899 2.40 -35.86 -17.78
CA GLU A 899 3.28 -36.25 -16.70
C GLU A 899 2.60 -37.22 -15.72
N PRO A 900 3.34 -38.08 -15.02
CA PRO A 900 2.75 -39.02 -14.07
C PRO A 900 1.90 -38.32 -13.02
N MET A 901 0.73 -38.91 -12.69
CA MET A 901 -0.12 -38.38 -11.64
C MET A 901 0.58 -38.53 -10.28
N PRO A 902 0.76 -37.46 -9.49
CA PRO A 902 1.38 -37.57 -8.16
C PRO A 902 0.46 -38.25 -7.14
N GLU A 903 1.05 -38.85 -6.10
CA GLU A 903 0.31 -39.61 -5.09
C GLU A 903 -0.85 -38.80 -4.45
N TRP A 904 -0.63 -37.50 -4.20
CA TRP A 904 -1.65 -36.66 -3.61
C TRP A 904 -2.89 -36.46 -4.50
N MET A 905 -2.76 -36.58 -5.81
CA MET A 905 -3.90 -36.56 -6.74
C MET A 905 -4.53 -37.94 -6.88
N GLU A 906 -3.72 -39.00 -6.96
CA GLU A 906 -4.21 -40.38 -7.16
C GLU A 906 -4.91 -40.93 -5.89
N LYS A 907 -4.28 -40.78 -4.72
CA LYS A 907 -4.73 -41.39 -3.46
C LYS A 907 -5.22 -40.43 -2.40
N GLY A 908 -4.88 -39.15 -2.54
CA GLY A 908 -5.02 -38.17 -1.47
C GLY A 908 -4.02 -38.40 -0.33
N ILE A 909 -4.07 -37.48 0.67
CA ILE A 909 -3.27 -37.59 1.90
C ILE A 909 -4.24 -37.72 3.09
N PRO A 910 -4.37 -38.91 3.69
CA PRO A 910 -5.20 -39.10 4.87
C PRO A 910 -4.79 -38.17 6.01
N ALA A 911 -5.77 -37.68 6.79
CA ALA A 911 -5.50 -36.77 7.91
C ALA A 911 -4.47 -37.33 8.92
N THR A 912 -4.41 -38.66 9.07
CA THR A 912 -3.42 -39.36 9.91
C THR A 912 -1.99 -39.26 9.39
N LYS A 913 -1.78 -38.94 8.11
CA LYS A 913 -0.47 -38.73 7.48
C LYS A 913 -0.10 -37.27 7.31
N LYS A 914 -0.96 -36.34 7.76
CA LYS A 914 -0.69 -34.91 7.67
C LYS A 914 0.58 -34.52 8.43
N GLY A 915 1.51 -33.84 7.75
CA GLY A 915 2.81 -33.46 8.29
C GLY A 915 3.88 -34.58 8.27
N LEU A 916 3.52 -35.79 7.81
CA LEU A 916 4.47 -36.91 7.61
C LEU A 916 4.89 -37.04 6.15
N THR A 917 3.99 -36.78 5.23
CA THR A 917 4.27 -36.72 3.78
C THR A 917 3.51 -35.59 3.12
N LEU A 918 4.03 -35.12 1.97
CA LEU A 918 3.36 -34.16 1.10
C LEU A 918 2.78 -34.84 -0.17
N GLY A 919 3.14 -36.09 -0.43
CA GLY A 919 2.62 -36.90 -1.53
C GLY A 919 3.04 -36.44 -2.93
N TYR A 920 4.16 -35.71 -3.06
CA TYR A 920 4.66 -35.24 -4.34
C TYR A 920 5.08 -36.41 -5.24
#